data_105a6205f77c606826d4722b4955cf24
#
_entry.id   105a6205f77c606826d4722b4955cf24
#
_cell.length_a   1.000
_cell.length_b   1.000
_cell.length_c   1.000
_cell.angle_alpha   90.00
_cell.angle_beta   90.00
_cell.angle_gamma   90.00
#
_symmetry.space_group_name_H-M   'P 1'
#
loop_
_entity.id
_entity.type
_entity.pdbx_description
1 polymer ?
#
loop_
_entity_poly.entity_id
_entity_poly.type
_entity_poly.pdbx_seq_one_letter_code
_entity_poly.pdbx_strand_id
1 'polypeptide(L)'
;MKYIYLFLVSIICTCSVRGAQFKYKFNATPLSEAIVAIAERHPDIQINFIYDELDFYKTSVTIDTDDAYDALRMTIGLNPVSISNLGNRYYIEARQHGKYAYSGNVLCDGIDNEPIAGASVVLLTPKDSTVITYGITDGNGHFSIPCDKRNVLMKLSCIGYVCKYIDLPDFAVGTVTMRQIPVSLRQVTVEAAHTEYRTDKNVYIPTSRQKNASQDANDLLRRMAIPQLVINPGDNSVKDVFGNSVAVYINYHEAQADELKGMKMTDVRKVEYTEFPTDPRFKGEPRIVNFIVQEYEYGGYTKAYESFRTLNGIFNDSEIFSRFTYKKLTYDIYVGSDNQNYHHDGSDNSACYLLGNDDQQTTIIRDEIFNRSHTVADTYPVTVRASYSSPRFTARNTLSFTHFSSPTNNKDGELHVDLYPDKDYAYARNTPNRYNTVFYHSNYWGLIGSNISLDITPSLEHTHRNNISLYESTLIQNPVYNTITENVYNWGLRVSGRVVWRNKNQLSLFVAGGQNINNLIYQGTNNINDSYSNSFMAGNLNYRYRTNKFTISSLAGLGFEHNSMNGITTNDVYPMFGVNAWISFNKTNQISASLNYRTTTPDINMKVNDIVQSNEYLYLTANPNLKNWRNLSSNLSYNKFFSNSFSIAAFAGYEQDFNRVATIYRLYDDGNALLRDYINDGSYIRYYAGISANCKLFDNSLQLYANLTQNAYEITGSYKDSYYPFRIQLQGVYYWKSFNILASWGNPQNILTENSNYIIRRRNFHMFSVGWGNGIWTVNLEAKNIFNKGWKSETWEKHAPLYSEYRQTYNPSSNPSLNLSVTYTVGYGKKIQRGNEVRGQDAAPSAIIK
;
A
#
# COMPACT_ATOMS: atom_id res chain seq x y z
N MET A 1 -26.39 -12.91 22.64
CA MET A 1 -27.24 -12.97 21.44
C MET A 1 -28.21 -11.80 21.26
N LYS A 2 -28.73 -11.14 22.31
CA LYS A 2 -29.64 -9.95 22.16
C LYS A 2 -28.97 -8.67 21.64
N TYR A 3 -27.65 -8.52 21.76
CA TYR A 3 -26.91 -7.32 21.30
C TYR A 3 -26.38 -7.43 19.87
N ILE A 4 -26.35 -8.63 19.29
CA ILE A 4 -25.96 -8.86 17.89
C ILE A 4 -27.08 -8.46 16.92
N TYR A 5 -28.34 -8.57 17.34
CA TYR A 5 -29.49 -8.15 16.52
C TYR A 5 -29.62 -6.62 16.37
N LEU A 6 -29.18 -5.83 17.36
CA LEU A 6 -29.23 -4.37 17.26
C LEU A 6 -28.15 -3.81 16.31
N PHE A 7 -27.05 -4.54 16.16
CA PHE A 7 -25.94 -4.12 15.29
C PHE A 7 -26.18 -4.45 13.80
N LEU A 8 -26.92 -5.53 13.54
CA LEU A 8 -27.36 -5.90 12.17
C LEU A 8 -28.47 -4.98 11.63
N VAL A 9 -29.30 -4.41 12.49
CA VAL A 9 -30.38 -3.47 12.07
C VAL A 9 -29.84 -2.07 11.75
N SER A 10 -28.71 -1.65 12.31
CA SER A 10 -28.08 -0.36 11.97
C SER A 10 -27.39 -0.36 10.60
N ILE A 11 -27.16 -1.53 10.00
CA ILE A 11 -26.55 -1.65 8.66
C ILE A 11 -27.61 -1.49 7.53
N ILE A 12 -28.89 -1.60 7.85
CA ILE A 12 -29.98 -1.60 6.84
C ILE A 12 -30.64 -0.20 6.69
N CYS A 13 -30.41 0.74 7.59
CA CYS A 13 -30.92 2.11 7.46
C CYS A 13 -29.95 3.03 6.69
N THR A 14 -29.61 2.69 5.43
CA THR A 14 -29.22 3.72 4.45
C THR A 14 -30.50 4.32 3.87
N CYS A 15 -30.95 5.42 4.44
CA CYS A 15 -31.98 6.25 3.84
C CYS A 15 -31.57 6.58 2.40
N SER A 16 -32.33 6.04 1.46
CA SER A 16 -32.33 6.48 0.06
C SER A 16 -32.88 7.89 0.00
N VAL A 17 -32.01 8.90 0.09
CA VAL A 17 -32.36 10.22 -0.42
C VAL A 17 -32.36 10.08 -1.94
N ARG A 18 -33.53 9.79 -2.50
CA ARG A 18 -33.79 9.98 -3.92
C ARG A 18 -33.86 11.50 -4.15
N GLY A 19 -32.76 12.13 -4.55
CA GLY A 19 -32.82 13.38 -5.29
C GLY A 19 -33.64 13.15 -6.55
N ALA A 20 -34.58 14.02 -6.84
CA ALA A 20 -35.33 13.95 -8.08
C ALA A 20 -34.34 14.17 -9.23
N GLN A 21 -34.14 13.15 -10.05
CA GLN A 21 -33.23 13.17 -11.18
C GLN A 21 -34.03 13.75 -12.38
N PHE A 22 -33.68 14.94 -12.85
CA PHE A 22 -34.32 15.58 -14.00
C PHE A 22 -33.77 14.93 -15.28
N LYS A 23 -34.68 14.57 -16.16
CA LYS A 23 -34.33 13.97 -17.44
C LYS A 23 -34.83 14.87 -18.57
N TYR A 24 -33.88 15.33 -19.40
CA TYR A 24 -34.21 16.03 -20.63
C TYR A 24 -33.91 15.11 -21.83
N LYS A 25 -34.76 15.16 -22.84
CA LYS A 25 -34.51 14.49 -24.11
C LYS A 25 -34.78 15.46 -25.23
N PHE A 26 -33.72 15.92 -25.87
CA PHE A 26 -33.77 16.77 -27.04
C PHE A 26 -33.49 15.94 -28.29
N ASN A 27 -34.20 16.22 -29.38
CA ASN A 27 -34.03 15.52 -30.65
C ASN A 27 -34.15 16.57 -31.79
N ALA A 28 -33.00 16.96 -32.37
CA ALA A 28 -32.89 18.03 -33.35
C ALA A 28 -33.61 19.34 -32.93
N THR A 29 -33.59 19.59 -31.59
CA THR A 29 -34.23 20.78 -31.01
C THR A 29 -33.32 21.99 -31.18
N PRO A 30 -33.86 23.19 -31.56
CA PRO A 30 -33.08 24.41 -31.56
C PRO A 30 -32.43 24.65 -30.21
N LEU A 31 -31.17 25.13 -30.21
CA LEU A 31 -30.40 25.30 -28.98
C LEU A 31 -31.03 26.38 -28.08
N SER A 32 -31.63 27.42 -28.69
CA SER A 32 -32.42 28.42 -28.00
C SER A 32 -33.55 27.84 -27.18
N GLU A 33 -34.36 26.94 -27.75
CA GLU A 33 -35.50 26.28 -27.11
C GLU A 33 -35.00 25.31 -26.02
N ALA A 34 -33.95 24.54 -26.29
CA ALA A 34 -33.37 23.60 -25.33
C ALA A 34 -32.83 24.29 -24.08
N ILE A 35 -32.20 25.47 -24.24
CA ILE A 35 -31.71 26.30 -23.12
C ILE A 35 -32.87 26.88 -22.31
N VAL A 36 -33.96 27.31 -22.96
CA VAL A 36 -35.17 27.76 -22.25
C VAL A 36 -35.77 26.66 -21.41
N ALA A 37 -35.88 25.44 -21.94
CA ALA A 37 -36.41 24.28 -21.25
C ALA A 37 -35.57 23.92 -20.01
N ILE A 38 -34.25 24.15 -20.03
CA ILE A 38 -33.38 23.98 -18.85
C ILE A 38 -33.61 25.10 -17.85
N ALA A 39 -33.71 26.35 -18.32
CA ALA A 39 -33.95 27.55 -17.47
C ALA A 39 -35.27 27.43 -16.68
N GLU A 40 -36.33 26.95 -17.29
CA GLU A 40 -37.65 26.78 -16.67
C GLU A 40 -37.62 25.81 -15.48
N ARG A 41 -36.70 24.83 -15.45
CA ARG A 41 -36.57 23.84 -14.38
C ARG A 41 -35.53 24.22 -13.32
N HIS A 42 -34.76 25.27 -13.59
CA HIS A 42 -33.73 25.76 -12.65
C HIS A 42 -33.99 27.26 -12.36
N PRO A 43 -35.03 27.59 -11.60
CA PRO A 43 -35.40 29.00 -11.31
C PRO A 43 -34.37 29.75 -10.44
N ASP A 44 -33.41 29.04 -9.88
CA ASP A 44 -32.31 29.58 -9.06
C ASP A 44 -31.15 30.17 -9.88
N ILE A 45 -31.15 29.97 -11.21
CA ILE A 45 -30.15 30.51 -12.12
C ILE A 45 -30.77 31.52 -13.10
N GLN A 46 -29.94 32.47 -13.54
CA GLN A 46 -30.28 33.40 -14.59
C GLN A 46 -29.43 33.11 -15.83
N ILE A 47 -30.09 32.83 -16.97
CA ILE A 47 -29.41 32.56 -18.24
C ILE A 47 -29.68 33.73 -19.18
N ASN A 48 -28.58 34.29 -19.72
CA ASN A 48 -28.60 35.40 -20.67
C ASN A 48 -28.03 34.92 -22.00
N PHE A 49 -28.81 35.04 -23.08
CA PHE A 49 -28.39 34.70 -24.44
C PHE A 49 -29.23 35.47 -25.46
N ILE A 50 -28.76 35.56 -26.71
CA ILE A 50 -29.50 36.12 -27.84
C ILE A 50 -30.23 34.98 -28.56
N TYR A 51 -31.54 34.96 -28.47
CA TYR A 51 -32.39 33.87 -28.95
C TYR A 51 -32.12 33.55 -30.41
N ASP A 52 -32.21 34.60 -31.32
CA ASP A 52 -32.07 34.44 -32.76
C ASP A 52 -30.70 33.92 -33.20
N GLU A 53 -29.63 34.19 -32.42
CA GLU A 53 -28.27 33.70 -32.72
C GLU A 53 -28.12 32.21 -32.40
N LEU A 54 -28.81 31.72 -31.37
CA LEU A 54 -28.74 30.32 -30.98
C LEU A 54 -29.77 29.43 -31.69
N ASP A 55 -30.76 29.99 -32.34
CA ASP A 55 -31.81 29.26 -33.08
C ASP A 55 -31.26 28.51 -34.31
N PHE A 56 -30.16 28.97 -34.87
CA PHE A 56 -29.45 28.27 -35.95
C PHE A 56 -28.79 26.94 -35.52
N TYR A 57 -28.48 26.75 -34.26
CA TYR A 57 -27.84 25.53 -33.75
C TYR A 57 -28.90 24.55 -33.27
N LYS A 58 -28.67 23.24 -33.46
CA LYS A 58 -29.54 22.17 -32.99
C LYS A 58 -28.80 21.23 -32.07
N THR A 59 -29.55 20.64 -31.17
CA THR A 59 -29.00 19.63 -30.24
C THR A 59 -29.84 18.40 -30.21
N SER A 60 -29.17 17.21 -30.12
CA SER A 60 -29.80 15.90 -29.94
C SER A 60 -29.08 15.20 -28.82
N VAL A 61 -29.61 15.32 -27.59
CA VAL A 61 -28.96 14.78 -26.38
C VAL A 61 -29.98 14.33 -25.34
N THR A 62 -29.66 13.29 -24.59
CA THR A 62 -30.42 12.89 -23.41
C THR A 62 -29.57 13.23 -22.17
N ILE A 63 -30.12 14.00 -21.24
CA ILE A 63 -29.45 14.55 -20.08
C ILE A 63 -30.12 14.02 -18.83
N ASP A 64 -29.31 13.51 -17.92
CA ASP A 64 -29.72 12.88 -16.67
C ASP A 64 -28.84 13.44 -15.54
N THR A 65 -28.97 14.75 -15.28
CA THR A 65 -28.23 15.47 -14.24
C THR A 65 -29.12 16.51 -13.56
N ASP A 66 -28.89 16.76 -12.29
CA ASP A 66 -29.54 17.79 -11.47
C ASP A 66 -28.72 19.09 -11.42
N ASP A 67 -27.53 19.12 -12.02
CA ASP A 67 -26.69 20.31 -12.09
C ASP A 67 -27.00 21.10 -13.37
N ALA A 68 -27.38 22.37 -13.19
CA ALA A 68 -27.75 23.25 -14.28
C ALA A 68 -26.62 23.57 -15.25
N TYR A 69 -25.39 23.71 -14.74
CA TYR A 69 -24.24 23.98 -15.59
C TYR A 69 -23.87 22.76 -16.46
N ASP A 70 -23.91 21.57 -15.85
CA ASP A 70 -23.67 20.33 -16.57
C ASP A 70 -24.78 20.08 -17.62
N ALA A 71 -26.03 20.37 -17.28
CA ALA A 71 -27.16 20.29 -18.24
C ALA A 71 -26.96 21.25 -19.43
N LEU A 72 -26.62 22.50 -19.18
CA LEU A 72 -26.35 23.51 -20.23
C LEU A 72 -25.15 23.09 -21.09
N ARG A 73 -24.07 22.63 -20.47
CA ARG A 73 -22.86 22.18 -21.18
C ARG A 73 -23.12 20.96 -22.08
N MET A 74 -23.89 20.00 -21.58
CA MET A 74 -24.27 18.83 -22.37
C MET A 74 -25.20 19.22 -23.54
N THR A 75 -26.09 20.18 -23.32
CA THR A 75 -26.99 20.69 -24.35
C THR A 75 -26.23 21.45 -25.43
N ILE A 76 -25.28 22.31 -25.08
CA ILE A 76 -24.42 23.04 -26.03
C ILE A 76 -23.58 22.04 -26.84
N GLY A 77 -23.09 20.98 -26.21
CA GLY A 77 -22.33 19.93 -26.86
C GLY A 77 -21.11 20.45 -27.62
N LEU A 78 -21.02 20.12 -28.91
CA LEU A 78 -19.95 20.52 -29.81
C LEU A 78 -20.27 21.76 -30.65
N ASN A 79 -21.44 22.38 -30.45
CA ASN A 79 -21.77 23.60 -31.16
C ASN A 79 -20.75 24.73 -30.83
N PRO A 80 -20.41 25.61 -31.81
CA PRO A 80 -19.47 26.71 -31.59
C PRO A 80 -20.12 27.85 -30.78
N VAL A 81 -20.46 27.53 -29.55
CA VAL A 81 -21.14 28.42 -28.58
C VAL A 81 -20.29 28.43 -27.29
N SER A 82 -20.07 29.60 -26.74
CA SER A 82 -19.36 29.75 -25.45
C SER A 82 -20.34 29.88 -24.31
N ILE A 83 -20.01 29.32 -23.19
CA ILE A 83 -20.70 29.51 -21.92
C ILE A 83 -19.71 30.08 -20.89
N SER A 84 -20.11 31.15 -20.24
CA SER A 84 -19.39 31.76 -19.11
C SER A 84 -20.35 31.96 -17.94
N ASN A 85 -19.84 31.89 -16.70
CA ASN A 85 -20.66 32.12 -15.53
C ASN A 85 -20.05 33.15 -14.57
N LEU A 86 -20.93 33.88 -13.91
CA LEU A 86 -20.61 34.81 -12.83
C LEU A 86 -21.59 34.60 -11.68
N GLY A 87 -21.23 33.71 -10.75
CA GLY A 87 -22.15 33.25 -9.70
C GLY A 87 -23.30 32.43 -10.31
N ASN A 88 -24.54 32.86 -10.06
CA ASN A 88 -25.74 32.18 -10.60
C ASN A 88 -26.20 32.72 -11.97
N ARG A 89 -25.36 33.50 -12.64
CA ARG A 89 -25.64 34.06 -13.96
C ARG A 89 -24.80 33.40 -15.02
N TYR A 90 -25.44 32.85 -16.04
CA TYR A 90 -24.82 32.24 -17.21
C TYR A 90 -25.00 33.13 -18.42
N TYR A 91 -23.95 33.31 -19.20
CA TYR A 91 -23.92 34.04 -20.47
C TYR A 91 -23.55 33.05 -21.56
N ILE A 92 -24.45 32.87 -22.51
CA ILE A 92 -24.28 31.94 -23.62
C ILE A 92 -24.25 32.73 -24.90
N GLU A 93 -23.13 32.66 -25.64
CA GLU A 93 -22.87 33.47 -26.82
C GLU A 93 -22.46 32.62 -28.02
N ALA A 94 -23.07 32.81 -29.17
CA ALA A 94 -22.62 32.21 -30.41
C ALA A 94 -21.25 32.75 -30.81
N ARG A 95 -20.32 31.89 -31.17
CA ARG A 95 -18.99 32.28 -31.69
C ARG A 95 -19.02 32.56 -33.21
N GLN A 96 -20.10 32.23 -33.88
CA GLN A 96 -20.29 32.41 -35.32
C GLN A 96 -21.64 33.03 -35.58
N HIS A 97 -21.69 33.97 -36.50
CA HIS A 97 -22.87 34.74 -36.83
C HIS A 97 -23.14 34.67 -38.35
N GLY A 98 -24.42 34.73 -38.75
CA GLY A 98 -24.84 34.75 -40.15
C GLY A 98 -26.35 34.90 -40.24
N LYS A 99 -26.82 35.54 -41.33
CA LYS A 99 -28.25 35.73 -41.62
C LYS A 99 -28.91 34.43 -42.15
N TYR A 100 -28.10 33.51 -42.66
CA TYR A 100 -28.53 32.23 -43.24
C TYR A 100 -27.70 31.09 -42.60
N ALA A 101 -28.11 29.84 -42.81
CA ALA A 101 -27.37 28.71 -42.35
C ALA A 101 -27.30 27.60 -43.43
N TYR A 102 -26.12 27.00 -43.59
CA TYR A 102 -25.99 25.75 -44.32
C TYR A 102 -26.39 24.60 -43.40
N SER A 103 -27.44 23.86 -43.76
CA SER A 103 -27.94 22.76 -42.92
C SER A 103 -28.14 21.48 -43.74
N GLY A 104 -27.88 20.35 -43.13
CA GLY A 104 -28.00 19.02 -43.75
C GLY A 104 -27.73 17.89 -42.81
N ASN A 105 -27.81 16.66 -43.33
CA ASN A 105 -27.53 15.43 -42.61
C ASN A 105 -26.36 14.70 -43.24
N VAL A 106 -25.50 14.13 -42.41
CA VAL A 106 -24.34 13.29 -42.81
C VAL A 106 -24.62 11.85 -42.40
N LEU A 107 -24.69 10.94 -43.37
CA LEU A 107 -24.97 9.52 -43.17
C LEU A 107 -23.80 8.67 -43.67
N CYS A 108 -23.69 7.45 -43.13
CA CYS A 108 -22.77 6.43 -43.63
C CYS A 108 -23.31 5.88 -44.99
N ASP A 109 -22.43 5.73 -45.97
CA ASP A 109 -22.73 5.07 -47.24
C ASP A 109 -22.70 3.53 -47.02
N GLY A 110 -23.85 2.99 -46.55
CA GLY A 110 -23.99 1.59 -46.17
C GLY A 110 -25.48 1.16 -46.25
N ILE A 111 -25.76 -0.12 -46.00
CA ILE A 111 -27.10 -0.71 -46.10
C ILE A 111 -28.12 -0.01 -45.16
N ASP A 112 -27.66 0.47 -43.98
CA ASP A 112 -28.54 1.04 -42.93
C ASP A 112 -28.51 2.58 -42.88
N ASN A 113 -27.72 3.26 -43.74
CA ASN A 113 -27.57 4.72 -43.75
C ASN A 113 -27.49 5.36 -42.36
N GLU A 114 -26.66 4.78 -41.46
CA GLU A 114 -26.51 5.27 -40.10
C GLU A 114 -26.02 6.72 -40.03
N PRO A 115 -26.53 7.56 -39.13
CA PRO A 115 -26.06 8.93 -38.96
C PRO A 115 -24.65 8.98 -38.43
N ILE A 116 -23.80 9.87 -38.98
CA ILE A 116 -22.44 10.08 -38.55
C ILE A 116 -22.39 11.26 -37.57
N ALA A 117 -22.26 10.96 -36.29
CA ALA A 117 -22.09 11.96 -35.25
C ALA A 117 -20.62 12.42 -35.16
N GLY A 118 -20.40 13.71 -34.88
CA GLY A 118 -19.05 14.26 -34.70
C GLY A 118 -18.26 14.47 -35.99
N ALA A 119 -18.89 14.41 -37.16
CA ALA A 119 -18.25 14.75 -38.41
C ALA A 119 -17.99 16.28 -38.48
N SER A 120 -16.78 16.65 -38.81
CA SER A 120 -16.40 18.06 -39.03
C SER A 120 -16.87 18.52 -40.41
N VAL A 121 -17.64 19.59 -40.44
CA VAL A 121 -18.16 20.27 -41.64
C VAL A 121 -17.54 21.63 -41.74
N VAL A 122 -16.69 21.88 -42.74
CA VAL A 122 -15.96 23.14 -42.91
C VAL A 122 -16.41 23.77 -44.22
N LEU A 123 -16.83 25.04 -44.16
CA LEU A 123 -17.17 25.82 -45.33
C LEU A 123 -15.94 26.66 -45.76
N LEU A 124 -15.56 26.50 -46.99
CA LEU A 124 -14.36 27.08 -47.61
C LEU A 124 -14.75 28.00 -48.78
N THR A 125 -13.91 28.96 -49.09
CA THR A 125 -14.00 29.71 -50.36
C THR A 125 -13.61 28.82 -51.53
N PRO A 126 -14.36 28.76 -52.66
CA PRO A 126 -14.06 27.88 -53.79
C PRO A 126 -12.74 28.20 -54.50
N LYS A 127 -12.23 29.45 -54.42
CA LYS A 127 -11.02 29.89 -55.13
C LYS A 127 -9.71 29.46 -54.49
N ASP A 128 -9.61 29.55 -53.18
CA ASP A 128 -8.36 29.40 -52.42
C ASP A 128 -8.47 28.49 -51.21
N SER A 129 -9.62 27.84 -51.02
CA SER A 129 -9.91 26.93 -49.89
C SER A 129 -9.69 27.60 -48.50
N THR A 130 -9.81 28.93 -48.40
CA THR A 130 -9.77 29.62 -47.13
C THR A 130 -11.01 29.26 -46.30
N VAL A 131 -10.82 28.99 -45.00
CA VAL A 131 -11.94 28.65 -44.08
C VAL A 131 -12.82 29.88 -43.87
N ILE A 132 -14.11 29.75 -44.17
CA ILE A 132 -15.14 30.75 -43.90
C ILE A 132 -15.70 30.55 -42.50
N THR A 133 -16.20 29.33 -42.24
CA THR A 133 -16.80 28.92 -40.98
C THR A 133 -16.84 27.41 -40.90
N TYR A 134 -17.23 26.83 -39.77
CA TYR A 134 -17.26 25.39 -39.57
C TYR A 134 -18.36 24.98 -38.58
N GLY A 135 -18.70 23.70 -38.59
CA GLY A 135 -19.60 23.06 -37.62
C GLY A 135 -19.29 21.60 -37.47
N ILE A 136 -20.03 20.95 -36.62
CA ILE A 136 -19.88 19.53 -36.32
C ILE A 136 -21.26 18.90 -36.28
N THR A 137 -21.40 17.65 -36.80
CA THR A 137 -22.68 16.94 -36.78
C THR A 137 -23.06 16.49 -35.36
N ASP A 138 -24.37 16.62 -35.05
CA ASP A 138 -24.95 16.10 -33.78
C ASP A 138 -25.08 14.59 -33.76
N GLY A 139 -25.71 14.03 -32.69
CA GLY A 139 -25.92 12.58 -32.52
C GLY A 139 -26.78 11.94 -33.61
N ASN A 140 -27.55 12.71 -34.37
CA ASN A 140 -28.38 12.27 -35.50
C ASN A 140 -27.75 12.57 -36.87
N GLY A 141 -26.45 12.98 -36.86
CA GLY A 141 -25.76 13.34 -38.10
C GLY A 141 -26.15 14.69 -38.68
N HIS A 142 -26.97 15.48 -38.01
CA HIS A 142 -27.41 16.78 -38.47
C HIS A 142 -26.40 17.88 -38.15
N PHE A 143 -26.19 18.83 -39.06
CA PHE A 143 -25.43 20.05 -38.84
C PHE A 143 -26.22 21.29 -39.31
N SER A 144 -25.93 22.43 -38.69
CA SER A 144 -26.42 23.73 -39.09
C SER A 144 -25.32 24.79 -38.80
N ILE A 145 -24.87 25.49 -39.83
CA ILE A 145 -23.71 26.38 -39.79
C ILE A 145 -24.11 27.76 -40.27
N PRO A 146 -24.16 28.81 -39.43
CA PRO A 146 -24.42 30.20 -39.83
C PRO A 146 -23.39 30.69 -40.85
N CYS A 147 -23.82 31.26 -41.92
CA CYS A 147 -22.97 31.80 -42.97
C CYS A 147 -23.74 32.77 -43.88
N ASP A 148 -23.17 33.93 -44.20
CA ASP A 148 -23.75 34.91 -45.14
C ASP A 148 -23.29 34.75 -46.57
N LYS A 149 -22.31 33.87 -46.83
CA LYS A 149 -21.77 33.68 -48.19
C LYS A 149 -22.50 32.59 -48.92
N ARG A 150 -22.91 32.86 -50.13
CA ARG A 150 -23.37 31.85 -51.12
C ARG A 150 -22.18 31.32 -51.91
N ASN A 151 -22.33 30.17 -52.53
CA ASN A 151 -21.28 29.52 -53.32
C ASN A 151 -20.02 29.21 -52.52
N VAL A 152 -20.12 28.19 -51.72
CA VAL A 152 -19.03 27.72 -50.85
C VAL A 152 -18.64 26.29 -51.21
N LEU A 153 -17.36 25.94 -50.97
CA LEU A 153 -16.88 24.58 -51.02
C LEU A 153 -17.00 23.97 -49.61
N MET A 154 -17.84 22.95 -49.43
CA MET A 154 -18.01 22.26 -48.17
C MET A 154 -17.04 21.07 -48.11
N LYS A 155 -16.24 21.00 -47.06
CA LYS A 155 -15.38 19.86 -46.73
C LYS A 155 -15.97 19.10 -45.56
N LEU A 156 -16.22 17.82 -45.75
CA LEU A 156 -16.68 16.87 -44.72
C LEU A 156 -15.53 15.94 -44.35
N SER A 157 -15.26 15.79 -43.06
CA SER A 157 -14.23 14.88 -42.54
C SER A 157 -14.67 14.26 -41.24
N CYS A 158 -14.47 12.93 -41.13
CA CYS A 158 -14.67 12.17 -39.90
C CYS A 158 -13.64 11.03 -39.84
N ILE A 159 -13.20 10.71 -38.62
CA ILE A 159 -12.25 9.60 -38.41
C ILE A 159 -12.93 8.28 -38.84
N GLY A 160 -12.30 7.53 -39.72
CA GLY A 160 -12.86 6.29 -40.26
C GLY A 160 -13.65 6.44 -41.55
N TYR A 161 -13.70 7.65 -42.13
CA TYR A 161 -14.45 7.94 -43.36
C TYR A 161 -13.58 8.65 -44.40
N VAL A 162 -13.91 8.48 -45.67
CA VAL A 162 -13.27 9.24 -46.76
C VAL A 162 -13.68 10.68 -46.68
N CYS A 163 -12.67 11.59 -46.63
CA CYS A 163 -12.93 13.04 -46.72
C CYS A 163 -13.64 13.41 -48.00
N LYS A 164 -14.72 14.19 -47.94
CA LYS A 164 -15.55 14.58 -49.11
C LYS A 164 -15.57 16.10 -49.27
N TYR A 165 -15.50 16.53 -50.51
CA TYR A 165 -15.64 17.96 -50.90
C TYR A 165 -16.86 18.11 -51.77
N ILE A 166 -17.69 19.14 -51.54
CA ILE A 166 -18.95 19.38 -52.25
C ILE A 166 -19.07 20.86 -52.53
N ASP A 167 -19.27 21.24 -53.81
CA ASP A 167 -19.58 22.60 -54.20
C ASP A 167 -21.07 22.88 -53.89
N LEU A 168 -21.31 23.88 -53.06
CA LEU A 168 -22.64 24.29 -52.64
C LEU A 168 -22.99 25.68 -53.19
N PRO A 169 -23.86 25.76 -54.20
CA PRO A 169 -24.28 27.03 -54.76
C PRO A 169 -25.25 27.79 -53.84
N ASP A 170 -25.95 27.10 -52.94
CA ASP A 170 -26.96 27.64 -52.03
C ASP A 170 -26.98 26.94 -50.69
N PHE A 171 -27.77 27.43 -49.73
CA PHE A 171 -27.78 27.03 -48.33
C PHE A 171 -28.37 25.65 -48.04
N ALA A 172 -29.21 25.08 -48.89
CA ALA A 172 -29.82 23.79 -48.70
C ALA A 172 -28.86 22.67 -49.11
N VAL A 173 -28.27 21.96 -48.10
CA VAL A 173 -27.29 20.89 -48.34
C VAL A 173 -27.97 19.54 -48.58
N GLY A 174 -29.08 19.27 -47.90
CA GLY A 174 -29.75 17.95 -47.92
C GLY A 174 -28.98 16.86 -47.20
N THR A 175 -29.08 15.64 -47.70
CA THR A 175 -28.37 14.49 -47.12
C THR A 175 -27.08 14.16 -47.87
N VAL A 176 -25.99 14.07 -47.16
CA VAL A 176 -24.68 13.71 -47.69
C VAL A 176 -24.19 12.39 -47.11
N THR A 177 -23.76 11.48 -47.96
CA THR A 177 -23.18 10.21 -47.52
C THR A 177 -21.68 10.23 -47.55
N MET A 178 -21.04 9.61 -46.56
CA MET A 178 -19.59 9.39 -46.46
C MET A 178 -19.29 7.89 -46.42
N ARG A 179 -18.33 7.47 -47.23
CA ARG A 179 -17.87 6.09 -47.30
C ARG A 179 -16.92 5.75 -46.17
N GLN A 180 -17.20 4.68 -45.43
CA GLN A 180 -16.35 4.17 -44.39
C GLN A 180 -15.06 3.57 -44.97
N ILE A 181 -13.93 3.83 -44.37
CA ILE A 181 -12.65 3.19 -44.66
C ILE A 181 -12.22 2.40 -43.44
N PRO A 182 -11.73 1.15 -43.63
CA PRO A 182 -11.02 0.49 -42.53
C PRO A 182 -9.82 1.34 -42.18
N VAL A 183 -9.86 2.05 -41.07
CA VAL A 183 -8.70 2.74 -40.53
C VAL A 183 -7.81 1.65 -39.93
N SER A 184 -6.84 1.18 -40.71
CA SER A 184 -5.64 0.63 -40.12
C SER A 184 -4.95 1.80 -39.41
N LEU A 185 -5.25 2.00 -38.13
CA LEU A 185 -4.43 2.84 -37.27
C LEU A 185 -3.01 2.29 -37.38
N ARG A 186 -2.13 2.96 -38.12
CA ARG A 186 -0.70 2.76 -37.87
C ARG A 186 -0.57 2.91 -36.37
N GLN A 187 -0.12 1.84 -35.72
CA GLN A 187 0.24 1.86 -34.34
C GLN A 187 1.23 3.01 -34.18
N VAL A 188 0.72 4.19 -33.80
CA VAL A 188 1.57 5.25 -33.28
C VAL A 188 2.01 4.67 -31.96
N THR A 189 3.19 4.11 -31.94
CA THR A 189 3.90 3.79 -30.73
C THR A 189 4.23 5.15 -30.12
N VAL A 190 3.27 5.75 -29.44
CA VAL A 190 3.57 6.77 -28.46
C VAL A 190 4.36 6.01 -27.41
N GLU A 191 5.64 6.16 -27.38
CA GLU A 191 6.46 5.77 -26.24
C GLU A 191 5.96 6.61 -25.07
N ALA A 192 4.91 6.13 -24.42
CA ALA A 192 4.47 6.69 -23.17
C ALA A 192 5.63 6.50 -22.21
N ALA A 193 6.21 7.60 -21.74
CA ALA A 193 7.24 7.57 -20.72
C ALA A 193 6.72 6.72 -19.57
N HIS A 194 7.32 5.55 -19.32
CA HIS A 194 6.91 4.61 -18.27
C HIS A 194 7.10 5.18 -16.85
N THR A 195 7.72 6.36 -16.76
CA THR A 195 7.93 7.07 -15.50
C THR A 195 7.73 8.56 -15.74
N GLU A 196 6.91 9.18 -14.93
CA GLU A 196 6.67 10.62 -14.92
C GLU A 196 7.02 11.18 -13.54
N TYR A 197 8.05 12.03 -13.50
CA TYR A 197 8.45 12.73 -12.27
C TYR A 197 7.70 14.05 -12.18
N ARG A 198 6.86 14.18 -11.16
CA ARG A 198 6.10 15.40 -10.86
C ARG A 198 6.65 16.06 -9.59
N THR A 199 6.29 17.30 -9.37
CA THR A 199 6.68 18.03 -8.17
C THR A 199 5.98 17.58 -6.89
N ASP A 200 4.94 16.78 -6.99
CA ASP A 200 4.14 16.29 -5.86
C ASP A 200 4.21 14.77 -5.68
N LYS A 201 4.58 14.04 -6.70
CA LYS A 201 4.66 12.57 -6.70
C LYS A 201 5.43 12.07 -7.91
N ASN A 202 5.92 10.87 -7.81
CA ASN A 202 6.47 10.14 -8.95
C ASN A 202 5.44 9.12 -9.43
N VAL A 203 5.17 9.10 -10.73
CA VAL A 203 4.20 8.21 -11.36
C VAL A 203 4.92 7.18 -12.19
N TYR A 204 4.67 5.91 -11.93
CA TYR A 204 5.26 4.79 -12.63
C TYR A 204 4.17 4.00 -13.34
N ILE A 205 4.32 3.79 -14.65
CA ILE A 205 3.37 3.03 -15.47
C ILE A 205 3.96 1.64 -15.73
N PRO A 206 3.43 0.58 -15.10
CA PRO A 206 3.95 -0.77 -15.32
C PRO A 206 3.67 -1.24 -16.74
N THR A 207 4.68 -1.84 -17.37
CA THR A 207 4.54 -2.44 -18.69
C THR A 207 3.61 -3.66 -18.65
N SER A 208 3.04 -4.06 -19.79
CA SER A 208 2.26 -5.30 -19.86
C SER A 208 3.09 -6.53 -19.48
N ARG A 209 4.39 -6.53 -19.79
CA ARG A 209 5.31 -7.60 -19.38
C ARG A 209 5.44 -7.68 -17.86
N GLN A 210 5.66 -6.56 -17.19
CA GLN A 210 5.72 -6.51 -15.72
C GLN A 210 4.43 -7.01 -15.08
N LYS A 211 3.26 -6.51 -15.56
CA LYS A 211 1.95 -6.92 -15.04
C LYS A 211 1.67 -8.41 -15.21
N ASN A 212 1.97 -8.95 -16.41
CA ASN A 212 1.75 -10.37 -16.70
C ASN A 212 2.70 -11.30 -15.95
N ALA A 213 3.90 -10.82 -15.61
CA ALA A 213 4.90 -11.56 -14.85
C ALA A 213 4.68 -11.53 -13.33
N SER A 214 3.87 -10.57 -12.83
CA SER A 214 3.67 -10.37 -11.39
C SER A 214 2.51 -11.19 -10.86
N GLN A 215 2.72 -11.85 -9.73
CA GLN A 215 1.70 -12.62 -9.03
C GLN A 215 0.84 -11.75 -8.11
N ASP A 216 1.43 -10.76 -7.46
CA ASP A 216 0.79 -9.85 -6.53
C ASP A 216 1.33 -8.41 -6.63
N ALA A 217 0.82 -7.51 -5.80
CA ALA A 217 1.20 -6.11 -5.79
C ALA A 217 2.67 -5.88 -5.40
N ASN A 218 3.17 -6.61 -4.42
CA ASN A 218 4.54 -6.45 -3.93
C ASN A 218 5.55 -7.02 -4.94
N ASP A 219 5.20 -8.13 -5.61
CA ASP A 219 5.97 -8.66 -6.73
C ASP A 219 6.02 -7.66 -7.90
N LEU A 220 4.90 -6.95 -8.18
CA LEU A 220 4.90 -5.88 -9.18
C LEU A 220 5.84 -4.73 -8.78
N LEU A 221 5.81 -4.27 -7.53
CA LEU A 221 6.73 -3.23 -7.05
C LEU A 221 8.19 -3.66 -7.17
N ARG A 222 8.50 -4.91 -6.82
CA ARG A 222 9.83 -5.50 -6.97
C ARG A 222 10.31 -5.44 -8.43
N ARG A 223 9.42 -5.78 -9.38
CA ARG A 223 9.71 -5.77 -10.81
C ARG A 223 9.78 -4.37 -11.41
N MET A 224 9.15 -3.39 -10.80
CA MET A 224 9.21 -1.98 -11.23
C MET A 224 10.51 -1.30 -10.80
N ALA A 225 11.20 -1.83 -9.79
CA ALA A 225 12.47 -1.34 -9.26
C ALA A 225 12.44 0.18 -9.00
N ILE A 226 11.50 0.63 -8.16
CA ILE A 226 11.36 2.04 -7.78
C ILE A 226 12.54 2.42 -6.88
N PRO A 227 13.36 3.44 -7.20
CA PRO A 227 14.63 3.69 -6.50
C PRO A 227 14.47 4.10 -5.04
N GLN A 228 13.31 4.64 -4.65
CA GLN A 228 13.01 5.03 -3.27
C GLN A 228 12.51 3.87 -2.41
N LEU A 229 12.30 2.68 -3.00
CA LEU A 229 11.78 1.50 -2.31
C LEU A 229 12.82 0.39 -2.25
N VAL A 230 12.84 -0.31 -1.14
CA VAL A 230 13.59 -1.55 -0.92
C VAL A 230 12.59 -2.67 -0.69
N ILE A 231 12.49 -3.58 -1.64
CA ILE A 231 11.63 -4.76 -1.51
C ILE A 231 12.50 -5.91 -1.00
N ASN A 232 12.15 -6.45 0.15
CA ASN A 232 12.88 -7.59 0.70
C ASN A 232 12.57 -8.84 -0.12
N PRO A 233 13.56 -9.48 -0.75
CA PRO A 233 13.33 -10.64 -1.60
C PRO A 233 12.91 -11.91 -0.80
N GLY A 234 13.12 -11.92 0.52
CA GLY A 234 12.74 -13.04 1.38
C GLY A 234 11.25 -13.12 1.67
N ASP A 235 10.65 -11.99 2.07
CA ASP A 235 9.25 -11.87 2.52
C ASP A 235 8.39 -10.91 1.70
N ASN A 236 8.93 -10.30 0.64
CA ASN A 236 8.31 -9.27 -0.20
C ASN A 236 7.83 -8.02 0.58
N SER A 237 8.34 -7.78 1.78
CA SER A 237 8.01 -6.55 2.52
C SER A 237 8.53 -5.31 1.82
N VAL A 238 7.69 -4.25 1.80
CA VAL A 238 7.98 -2.97 1.14
C VAL A 238 8.46 -1.97 2.17
N LYS A 239 9.70 -1.52 2.01
CA LYS A 239 10.33 -0.51 2.87
C LYS A 239 10.83 0.66 2.05
N ASP A 240 11.01 1.81 2.70
CA ASP A 240 11.77 2.91 2.11
C ASP A 240 13.29 2.64 2.22
N VAL A 241 14.09 3.52 1.62
CA VAL A 241 15.56 3.40 1.65
C VAL A 241 16.14 3.53 3.06
N PHE A 242 15.38 4.05 4.02
CA PHE A 242 15.77 4.19 5.42
C PHE A 242 15.45 2.94 6.26
N GLY A 243 14.68 2.00 5.70
CA GLY A 243 14.24 0.77 6.36
C GLY A 243 12.86 0.84 7.01
N ASN A 244 12.15 1.98 6.92
CA ASN A 244 10.79 2.12 7.45
C ASN A 244 9.78 1.45 6.52
N SER A 245 8.71 0.90 7.11
CA SER A 245 7.58 0.39 6.33
C SER A 245 6.89 1.51 5.54
N VAL A 246 6.50 1.24 4.31
CA VAL A 246 5.77 2.16 3.44
C VAL A 246 4.31 1.75 3.38
N ALA A 247 3.41 2.68 3.65
CA ALA A 247 1.98 2.43 3.57
C ALA A 247 1.54 2.27 2.10
N VAL A 248 0.83 1.19 1.80
CA VAL A 248 0.36 0.88 0.45
C VAL A 248 -1.14 1.13 0.34
N TYR A 249 -1.55 1.77 -0.74
CA TYR A 249 -2.93 2.16 -1.03
C TYR A 249 -3.38 1.59 -2.38
N ILE A 250 -4.68 1.34 -2.52
CA ILE A 250 -5.35 0.98 -3.78
C ILE A 250 -6.47 2.01 -4.01
N ASN A 251 -6.41 2.75 -5.12
CA ASN A 251 -7.36 3.81 -5.44
C ASN A 251 -7.63 4.76 -4.24
N TYR A 252 -6.55 5.17 -3.54
CA TYR A 252 -6.57 6.05 -2.36
C TYR A 252 -7.16 5.43 -1.08
N HIS A 253 -7.39 4.12 -1.02
CA HIS A 253 -7.75 3.40 0.19
C HIS A 253 -6.56 2.60 0.67
N GLU A 254 -6.26 2.65 1.95
CA GLU A 254 -5.20 1.85 2.55
C GLU A 254 -5.48 0.36 2.31
N ALA A 255 -4.51 -0.32 1.72
CA ALA A 255 -4.63 -1.72 1.33
C ALA A 255 -4.24 -2.64 2.48
N GLN A 256 -4.97 -3.71 2.64
CA GLN A 256 -4.61 -4.82 3.53
C GLN A 256 -3.83 -5.89 2.77
N ALA A 257 -3.15 -6.77 3.50
CA ALA A 257 -2.28 -7.78 2.89
C ALA A 257 -3.03 -8.71 1.91
N ASP A 258 -4.25 -9.12 2.26
CA ASP A 258 -5.13 -9.94 1.41
C ASP A 258 -5.51 -9.24 0.10
N GLU A 259 -5.68 -7.92 0.10
CA GLU A 259 -5.96 -7.16 -1.12
C GLU A 259 -4.74 -7.03 -2.02
N LEU A 260 -3.55 -6.83 -1.42
CA LEU A 260 -2.30 -6.76 -2.18
C LEU A 260 -1.99 -8.11 -2.84
N LYS A 261 -2.20 -9.22 -2.12
CA LYS A 261 -2.09 -10.57 -2.65
C LYS A 261 -3.18 -10.87 -3.69
N GLY A 262 -4.44 -10.50 -3.40
CA GLY A 262 -5.60 -10.74 -4.24
C GLY A 262 -5.68 -9.86 -5.49
N MET A 263 -4.91 -8.78 -5.62
CA MET A 263 -5.05 -7.78 -6.68
C MET A 263 -4.80 -8.38 -8.07
N LYS A 264 -5.68 -8.03 -9.02
CA LYS A 264 -5.52 -8.40 -10.44
C LYS A 264 -4.51 -7.48 -11.11
N MET A 265 -3.34 -8.00 -11.45
CA MET A 265 -2.23 -7.21 -11.96
C MET A 265 -2.52 -6.51 -13.29
N THR A 266 -3.30 -7.15 -14.18
CA THR A 266 -3.67 -6.54 -15.47
C THR A 266 -4.57 -5.31 -15.33
N ASP A 267 -5.21 -5.11 -14.19
CA ASP A 267 -6.04 -3.94 -13.90
C ASP A 267 -5.23 -2.75 -13.35
N VAL A 268 -3.97 -2.94 -13.02
CA VAL A 268 -3.10 -1.84 -12.57
C VAL A 268 -2.79 -0.92 -13.73
N ARG A 269 -3.18 0.36 -13.61
CA ARG A 269 -2.94 1.40 -14.61
C ARG A 269 -1.61 2.11 -14.36
N LYS A 270 -1.38 2.53 -13.12
CA LYS A 270 -0.16 3.22 -12.68
C LYS A 270 0.06 3.00 -11.19
N VAL A 271 1.29 3.23 -10.76
CA VAL A 271 1.71 3.24 -9.37
C VAL A 271 2.24 4.64 -9.06
N GLU A 272 1.72 5.26 -8.02
CA GLU A 272 2.13 6.58 -7.56
C GLU A 272 2.96 6.43 -6.27
N TYR A 273 4.17 6.95 -6.27
CA TYR A 273 4.99 7.11 -5.07
C TYR A 273 4.96 8.56 -4.62
N THR A 274 4.64 8.80 -3.37
CA THR A 274 4.53 10.16 -2.83
C THR A 274 5.21 10.25 -1.47
N GLU A 275 6.07 11.26 -1.30
CA GLU A 275 6.60 11.66 0.00
C GLU A 275 5.77 12.82 0.54
N PHE A 276 5.39 12.72 1.81
CA PHE A 276 4.56 13.68 2.53
C PHE A 276 3.27 14.06 1.77
N PRO A 277 2.41 13.08 1.44
CA PRO A 277 1.22 13.29 0.64
C PRO A 277 0.29 14.33 1.26
N THR A 278 -0.29 15.18 0.41
CA THR A 278 -1.25 16.22 0.84
C THR A 278 -2.70 15.79 0.71
N ASP A 279 -2.99 14.72 -0.01
CA ASP A 279 -4.34 14.19 -0.16
C ASP A 279 -4.85 13.67 1.19
N PRO A 280 -6.05 14.09 1.61
CA PRO A 280 -6.64 13.70 2.89
C PRO A 280 -6.82 12.19 3.08
N ARG A 281 -6.91 11.45 2.00
CA ARG A 281 -7.14 10.00 2.04
C ARG A 281 -5.93 9.19 2.52
N PHE A 282 -4.74 9.77 2.52
CA PHE A 282 -3.49 9.09 2.91
C PHE A 282 -3.13 9.19 4.41
N LYS A 283 -4.09 9.48 5.26
CA LYS A 283 -4.01 9.38 6.75
C LYS A 283 -2.75 9.99 7.41
N GLY A 284 -2.03 10.86 6.70
CA GLY A 284 -0.82 11.53 7.23
C GLY A 284 0.46 10.73 7.15
N GLU A 285 0.45 9.56 6.51
CA GLU A 285 1.64 8.72 6.30
C GLU A 285 2.77 9.51 5.61
N PRO A 286 4.01 9.35 6.05
CA PRO A 286 5.13 10.13 5.50
C PRO A 286 5.51 9.71 4.08
N ARG A 287 5.35 8.44 3.75
CA ARG A 287 5.62 7.86 2.43
C ARG A 287 4.57 6.84 2.07
N ILE A 288 4.06 6.95 0.86
CA ILE A 288 3.02 6.05 0.37
C ILE A 288 3.31 5.54 -1.04
N VAL A 289 2.81 4.34 -1.30
CA VAL A 289 2.63 3.78 -2.64
C VAL A 289 1.14 3.65 -2.90
N ASN A 290 0.64 4.22 -3.98
CA ASN A 290 -0.77 4.14 -4.34
C ASN A 290 -0.94 3.46 -5.71
N PHE A 291 -1.54 2.28 -5.72
CA PHE A 291 -1.92 1.59 -6.95
C PHE A 291 -3.21 2.18 -7.50
N ILE A 292 -3.16 2.74 -8.69
CA ILE A 292 -4.35 3.14 -9.43
C ILE A 292 -4.78 1.97 -10.31
N VAL A 293 -5.88 1.34 -9.92
CA VAL A 293 -6.43 0.17 -10.63
C VAL A 293 -7.70 0.50 -11.37
N GLN A 294 -8.03 -0.34 -12.38
CA GLN A 294 -9.27 -0.26 -13.15
C GLN A 294 -10.47 -0.49 -12.23
N GLU A 295 -11.48 0.36 -12.33
CA GLU A 295 -12.76 0.21 -11.63
C GLU A 295 -13.77 -0.54 -12.49
N TYR A 296 -14.72 -1.23 -11.84
CA TYR A 296 -15.81 -1.94 -12.47
C TYR A 296 -17.13 -1.20 -12.24
N GLU A 297 -17.97 -1.14 -13.27
CA GLU A 297 -19.37 -0.68 -13.14
C GLU A 297 -20.21 -1.76 -12.49
N TYR A 298 -20.05 -3.00 -12.99
CA TYR A 298 -20.56 -4.23 -12.38
C TYR A 298 -19.64 -5.39 -12.74
N GLY A 299 -19.54 -6.39 -11.85
CA GLY A 299 -18.66 -7.55 -12.01
C GLY A 299 -17.40 -7.42 -11.18
N GLY A 300 -16.33 -8.03 -11.61
CA GLY A 300 -15.07 -8.05 -10.86
C GLY A 300 -14.14 -9.14 -11.36
N TYR A 301 -13.52 -9.84 -10.40
CA TYR A 301 -12.62 -10.95 -10.72
C TYR A 301 -12.49 -11.91 -9.55
N THR A 302 -12.11 -13.15 -9.87
CA THR A 302 -11.65 -14.13 -8.91
C THR A 302 -10.22 -14.53 -9.25
N LYS A 303 -9.38 -14.59 -8.25
CA LYS A 303 -7.98 -14.99 -8.33
C LYS A 303 -7.75 -16.18 -7.41
N ALA A 304 -7.22 -17.25 -7.96
CA ALA A 304 -6.70 -18.39 -7.22
C ALA A 304 -5.18 -18.38 -7.29
N TYR A 305 -4.55 -18.63 -6.17
CA TYR A 305 -3.10 -18.75 -6.03
C TYR A 305 -2.77 -20.05 -5.33
N GLU A 306 -1.75 -20.72 -5.80
CA GLU A 306 -1.18 -21.93 -5.23
C GLU A 306 0.32 -21.84 -5.26
N SER A 307 0.98 -22.14 -4.14
CA SER A 307 2.42 -22.16 -4.02
C SER A 307 2.88 -23.40 -3.25
N PHE A 308 3.75 -24.16 -3.88
CA PHE A 308 4.36 -25.35 -3.31
C PHE A 308 5.87 -25.18 -3.22
N ARG A 309 6.40 -25.17 -1.99
CA ARG A 309 7.84 -25.04 -1.72
C ARG A 309 8.37 -26.33 -1.08
N THR A 310 9.52 -26.76 -1.55
CA THR A 310 10.19 -27.99 -1.11
C THR A 310 11.72 -27.82 -1.01
N LEU A 311 12.44 -28.87 -0.73
CA LEU A 311 13.87 -29.06 -0.43
C LEU A 311 14.22 -28.77 1.03
N ASN A 312 13.60 -27.79 1.67
CA ASN A 312 13.83 -27.43 3.07
C ASN A 312 12.63 -27.73 3.98
N GLY A 313 11.70 -28.51 3.50
CA GLY A 313 10.41 -28.84 4.10
C GLY A 313 9.32 -28.88 3.03
N ILE A 314 8.09 -29.10 3.44
CA ILE A 314 6.89 -28.98 2.60
C ILE A 314 6.12 -27.76 3.11
N PHE A 315 5.90 -26.80 2.21
CA PHE A 315 5.13 -25.59 2.49
C PHE A 315 4.15 -25.41 1.36
N ASN A 316 2.89 -25.30 1.71
CA ASN A 316 1.80 -25.13 0.77
C ASN A 316 1.01 -23.87 1.14
N ASP A 317 0.89 -22.90 0.24
CA ASP A 317 0.13 -21.68 0.43
C ASP A 317 -0.93 -21.58 -0.69
N SER A 318 -2.20 -21.81 -0.31
CA SER A 318 -3.35 -21.81 -1.21
C SER A 318 -4.25 -20.63 -0.87
N GLU A 319 -4.63 -19.81 -1.85
CA GLU A 319 -5.44 -18.63 -1.63
C GLU A 319 -6.49 -18.44 -2.72
N ILE A 320 -7.68 -18.03 -2.33
CA ILE A 320 -8.74 -17.58 -3.23
C ILE A 320 -9.17 -16.18 -2.79
N PHE A 321 -9.07 -15.24 -3.71
CA PHE A 321 -9.60 -13.89 -3.56
C PHE A 321 -10.65 -13.64 -4.61
N SER A 322 -11.85 -13.16 -4.21
CA SER A 322 -12.92 -12.79 -5.12
C SER A 322 -13.41 -11.38 -4.82
N ARG A 323 -13.43 -10.53 -5.82
CA ARG A 323 -13.98 -9.17 -5.79
C ARG A 323 -15.19 -9.07 -6.69
N PHE A 324 -16.30 -8.59 -6.14
CA PHE A 324 -17.51 -8.28 -6.89
C PHE A 324 -17.93 -6.83 -6.65
N THR A 325 -18.11 -6.07 -7.71
CA THR A 325 -18.53 -4.66 -7.66
C THR A 325 -19.87 -4.53 -8.38
N TYR A 326 -20.78 -3.79 -7.78
CA TYR A 326 -22.02 -3.36 -8.39
C TYR A 326 -22.23 -1.86 -8.09
N LYS A 327 -22.08 -1.03 -9.12
CA LYS A 327 -22.13 0.44 -9.02
C LYS A 327 -21.08 0.95 -8.00
N LYS A 328 -21.55 1.43 -6.82
CA LYS A 328 -20.72 2.02 -5.76
C LYS A 328 -20.38 1.02 -4.65
N LEU A 329 -20.91 -0.19 -4.70
CA LEU A 329 -20.68 -1.23 -3.70
C LEU A 329 -19.68 -2.26 -4.23
N THR A 330 -18.69 -2.59 -3.40
CA THR A 330 -17.71 -3.64 -3.67
C THR A 330 -17.65 -4.59 -2.51
N TYR A 331 -17.68 -5.88 -2.81
CA TYR A 331 -17.55 -6.97 -1.85
C TYR A 331 -16.31 -7.77 -2.19
N ASP A 332 -15.49 -8.04 -1.18
CA ASP A 332 -14.31 -8.90 -1.29
C ASP A 332 -14.47 -10.09 -0.34
N ILE A 333 -14.08 -11.26 -0.81
CA ILE A 333 -13.95 -12.47 -0.01
C ILE A 333 -12.55 -13.03 -0.25
N TYR A 334 -11.83 -13.28 0.83
CA TYR A 334 -10.52 -13.93 0.82
C TYR A 334 -10.57 -15.16 1.72
N VAL A 335 -10.05 -16.27 1.23
CA VAL A 335 -9.87 -17.52 1.97
C VAL A 335 -8.46 -18.02 1.67
N GLY A 336 -7.71 -18.36 2.69
CA GLY A 336 -6.36 -18.88 2.58
C GLY A 336 -6.13 -20.12 3.41
N SER A 337 -5.09 -20.86 3.06
CA SER A 337 -4.54 -21.98 3.79
C SER A 337 -3.03 -21.98 3.63
N ASP A 338 -2.28 -21.82 4.71
CA ASP A 338 -0.82 -21.97 4.75
C ASP A 338 -0.49 -23.19 5.62
N ASN A 339 0.03 -24.24 5.00
CA ASN A 339 0.37 -25.50 5.63
C ASN A 339 1.89 -25.71 5.57
N GLN A 340 2.51 -25.98 6.70
CA GLN A 340 3.94 -26.14 6.84
C GLN A 340 4.29 -27.46 7.55
N ASN A 341 5.20 -28.21 6.98
CA ASN A 341 5.77 -29.41 7.58
C ASN A 341 7.26 -29.44 7.26
N TYR A 342 8.08 -29.23 8.26
CA TYR A 342 9.52 -29.15 8.08
C TYR A 342 10.32 -29.68 9.27
N HIS A 343 11.60 -29.92 8.98
CA HIS A 343 12.62 -30.36 9.89
C HIS A 343 13.79 -29.39 9.91
N HIS A 344 14.76 -29.59 10.78
CA HIS A 344 15.99 -28.80 10.86
C HIS A 344 15.74 -27.32 11.26
N ASP A 345 14.79 -27.09 12.17
CA ASP A 345 14.58 -25.78 12.82
C ASP A 345 15.06 -25.86 14.28
N GLY A 346 16.25 -25.39 14.55
CA GLY A 346 16.86 -25.47 15.87
C GLY A 346 18.09 -24.59 16.01
N SER A 347 18.88 -24.84 17.04
CA SER A 347 20.14 -24.12 17.27
C SER A 347 21.10 -24.92 18.11
N ASP A 348 22.38 -24.86 17.77
CA ASP A 348 23.46 -25.13 18.74
C ASP A 348 23.62 -23.86 19.56
N ASN A 349 23.74 -24.03 20.87
CA ASN A 349 23.82 -22.90 21.79
C ASN A 349 24.91 -23.17 22.84
N SER A 350 25.95 -22.37 22.85
CA SER A 350 26.97 -22.35 23.87
C SER A 350 26.75 -21.17 24.79
N ALA A 351 26.37 -21.42 26.03
CA ALA A 351 26.06 -20.40 27.01
C ALA A 351 27.02 -20.48 28.20
N CYS A 352 27.59 -19.36 28.58
CA CYS A 352 28.48 -19.24 29.74
C CYS A 352 27.75 -18.47 30.85
N TYR A 353 27.63 -19.09 32.00
CA TYR A 353 27.00 -18.56 33.21
C TYR A 353 28.05 -18.29 34.27
N LEU A 354 28.09 -17.07 34.84
CA LEU A 354 28.91 -16.75 36.00
C LEU A 354 28.02 -16.80 37.25
N LEU A 355 28.11 -17.91 37.99
CA LEU A 355 27.26 -18.25 39.14
C LEU A 355 28.08 -18.13 40.45
N GLY A 356 27.38 -18.14 41.58
CA GLY A 356 27.99 -18.05 42.91
C GLY A 356 28.06 -16.60 43.45
N ASN A 357 28.25 -16.45 44.75
CA ASN A 357 28.39 -15.15 45.42
C ASN A 357 29.84 -14.62 45.31
N ASP A 358 30.05 -13.36 45.61
CA ASP A 358 31.30 -12.57 45.36
C ASP A 358 32.62 -13.27 45.72
N ASP A 359 32.64 -14.17 46.74
CA ASP A 359 33.84 -14.88 47.20
C ASP A 359 34.05 -16.25 46.56
N GLN A 360 33.03 -16.78 45.79
CA GLN A 360 33.07 -18.11 45.17
C GLN A 360 32.38 -18.15 43.83
N GLN A 361 32.75 -17.28 42.91
CA GLN A 361 32.21 -17.29 41.56
C GLN A 361 32.73 -18.50 40.78
N THR A 362 31.81 -19.21 40.12
CA THR A 362 32.08 -20.34 39.23
C THR A 362 31.54 -20.06 37.86
N THR A 363 32.36 -20.28 36.87
CA THR A 363 31.94 -20.23 35.47
C THR A 363 31.40 -21.60 35.07
N ILE A 364 30.17 -21.65 34.52
CA ILE A 364 29.57 -22.86 33.95
C ILE A 364 29.36 -22.66 32.46
N ILE A 365 29.93 -23.54 31.66
CA ILE A 365 29.66 -23.59 30.21
C ILE A 365 28.64 -24.69 29.96
N ARG A 366 27.57 -24.34 29.25
CA ARG A 366 26.46 -25.22 28.90
C ARG A 366 26.28 -25.18 27.40
N ASP A 367 26.54 -26.30 26.76
CA ASP A 367 26.43 -26.50 25.33
C ASP A 367 25.22 -27.35 24.97
N GLU A 368 24.27 -26.79 24.26
CA GLU A 368 23.18 -27.53 23.59
C GLU A 368 23.58 -27.79 22.13
N ILE A 369 23.63 -29.05 21.73
CA ILE A 369 23.89 -29.46 20.35
C ILE A 369 22.59 -29.99 19.77
N PHE A 370 22.11 -29.34 18.74
CA PHE A 370 20.86 -29.66 18.07
C PHE A 370 21.02 -30.92 17.18
N ASN A 371 20.16 -31.91 17.35
CA ASN A 371 20.16 -33.11 16.55
C ASN A 371 19.01 -33.12 15.52
N ARG A 372 17.76 -32.90 15.95
CA ARG A 372 16.61 -32.95 15.07
C ARG A 372 15.45 -32.10 15.56
N SER A 373 14.58 -31.76 14.62
CA SER A 373 13.29 -31.12 14.91
C SER A 373 12.21 -31.64 13.96
N HIS A 374 10.97 -31.45 14.37
CA HIS A 374 9.81 -31.60 13.52
C HIS A 374 8.78 -30.51 13.88
N THR A 375 8.40 -29.72 12.90
CA THR A 375 7.39 -28.68 13.05
C THR A 375 6.29 -28.88 12.02
N VAL A 376 5.04 -28.90 12.51
CA VAL A 376 3.83 -28.85 11.69
C VAL A 376 3.07 -27.61 12.12
N ALA A 377 2.73 -26.74 11.16
CA ALA A 377 1.96 -25.53 11.44
C ALA A 377 0.97 -25.25 10.30
N ASP A 378 -0.25 -24.90 10.67
CA ASP A 378 -1.35 -24.62 9.75
C ASP A 378 -1.99 -23.28 10.09
N THR A 379 -2.28 -22.47 9.06
CA THR A 379 -2.97 -21.19 9.21
C THR A 379 -4.12 -21.11 8.22
N TYR A 380 -5.30 -20.74 8.68
CA TYR A 380 -6.52 -20.62 7.87
C TYR A 380 -7.14 -19.22 8.07
N PRO A 381 -6.77 -18.22 7.26
CA PRO A 381 -7.39 -16.91 7.28
C PRO A 381 -8.63 -16.86 6.39
N VAL A 382 -9.66 -16.18 6.87
CA VAL A 382 -10.87 -15.83 6.11
C VAL A 382 -11.16 -14.35 6.32
N THR A 383 -11.34 -13.60 5.23
CA THR A 383 -11.69 -12.17 5.30
C THR A 383 -12.89 -11.87 4.41
N VAL A 384 -13.85 -11.14 4.95
CA VAL A 384 -14.99 -10.59 4.20
C VAL A 384 -14.97 -9.08 4.34
N ARG A 385 -15.12 -8.38 3.23
CA ARG A 385 -15.10 -6.92 3.18
C ARG A 385 -16.25 -6.39 2.35
N ALA A 386 -16.91 -5.35 2.86
CA ALA A 386 -17.90 -4.58 2.13
C ALA A 386 -17.46 -3.11 2.07
N SER A 387 -17.44 -2.54 0.87
CA SER A 387 -16.99 -1.16 0.63
C SER A 387 -18.03 -0.41 -0.19
N TYR A 388 -18.32 0.82 0.23
CA TYR A 388 -19.09 1.79 -0.55
C TYR A 388 -18.16 2.93 -0.92
N SER A 389 -18.15 3.35 -2.18
CA SER A 389 -17.29 4.44 -2.66
C SER A 389 -18.08 5.44 -3.49
N SER A 390 -17.96 6.71 -3.11
CA SER A 390 -18.44 7.86 -3.87
C SER A 390 -17.41 9.00 -3.79
N PRO A 391 -17.48 10.05 -4.61
CA PRO A 391 -16.53 11.16 -4.59
C PRO A 391 -16.46 11.90 -3.24
N ARG A 392 -17.54 11.88 -2.45
CA ARG A 392 -17.64 12.62 -1.19
C ARG A 392 -17.67 11.75 0.06
N PHE A 393 -17.89 10.43 -0.09
CA PHE A 393 -18.00 9.53 1.05
C PHE A 393 -17.55 8.13 0.67
N THR A 394 -16.73 7.55 1.53
CA THR A 394 -16.36 6.13 1.46
C THR A 394 -16.61 5.46 2.80
N ALA A 395 -17.13 4.26 2.76
CA ALA A 395 -17.29 3.40 3.93
C ALA A 395 -16.73 2.02 3.60
N ARG A 396 -15.93 1.49 4.49
CA ARG A 396 -15.29 0.18 4.32
C ARG A 396 -15.36 -0.59 5.63
N ASN A 397 -15.90 -1.78 5.58
CA ASN A 397 -16.04 -2.68 6.72
C ASN A 397 -15.36 -4.00 6.40
N THR A 398 -14.49 -4.45 7.27
CA THR A 398 -13.73 -5.70 7.13
C THR A 398 -13.90 -6.54 8.37
N LEU A 399 -14.24 -7.80 8.19
CA LEU A 399 -14.26 -8.82 9.23
C LEU A 399 -13.31 -9.93 8.81
N SER A 400 -12.35 -10.24 9.68
CA SER A 400 -11.37 -11.30 9.46
C SER A 400 -11.42 -12.31 10.59
N PHE A 401 -11.25 -13.57 10.23
CA PHE A 401 -11.06 -14.67 11.14
C PHE A 401 -9.77 -15.39 10.76
N THR A 402 -8.93 -15.73 11.74
CA THR A 402 -7.72 -16.53 11.53
C THR A 402 -7.66 -17.64 12.55
N HIS A 403 -7.53 -18.85 12.08
CA HIS A 403 -7.18 -20.02 12.88
C HIS A 403 -5.73 -20.39 12.62
N PHE A 404 -4.94 -20.53 13.68
CA PHE A 404 -3.58 -21.05 13.63
C PHE A 404 -3.46 -22.25 14.56
N SER A 405 -2.76 -23.30 14.11
CA SER A 405 -2.46 -24.47 14.90
C SER A 405 -1.06 -24.99 14.55
N SER A 406 -0.21 -25.15 15.55
CA SER A 406 1.07 -25.86 15.44
C SER A 406 1.09 -26.97 16.49
N PRO A 407 0.47 -28.12 16.18
CA PRO A 407 0.33 -29.21 17.13
C PRO A 407 1.67 -29.93 17.42
N THR A 408 2.61 -29.84 16.49
CA THR A 408 3.94 -30.44 16.60
C THR A 408 4.98 -29.34 16.41
N ASN A 409 5.80 -29.12 17.43
CA ASN A 409 6.96 -28.27 17.38
C ASN A 409 8.02 -28.84 18.34
N ASN A 410 8.61 -29.96 17.93
CA ASN A 410 9.54 -30.74 18.73
C ASN A 410 10.97 -30.48 18.31
N LYS A 411 11.85 -30.37 19.29
CA LYS A 411 13.32 -30.24 19.11
C LYS A 411 14.00 -31.10 20.13
N ASP A 412 15.02 -31.82 19.73
CA ASP A 412 15.85 -32.61 20.64
C ASP A 412 17.32 -32.57 20.24
N GLY A 413 18.18 -32.87 21.20
CA GLY A 413 19.61 -32.85 21.05
C GLY A 413 20.37 -33.31 22.25
N GLU A 414 21.67 -33.03 22.25
CA GLU A 414 22.62 -33.35 23.30
C GLU A 414 22.93 -32.11 24.14
N LEU A 415 23.19 -32.32 25.40
CA LEU A 415 23.53 -31.30 26.38
C LEU A 415 24.83 -31.67 27.08
N HIS A 416 25.86 -30.84 26.97
CA HIS A 416 27.11 -30.92 27.67
C HIS A 416 27.23 -29.79 28.69
N VAL A 417 27.67 -30.10 29.89
CA VAL A 417 27.91 -29.13 30.95
C VAL A 417 29.31 -29.37 31.52
N ASP A 418 30.18 -28.39 31.48
CA ASP A 418 31.57 -28.51 31.89
C ASP A 418 31.76 -28.88 33.35
N LEU A 419 30.76 -28.65 34.19
CA LEU A 419 30.70 -29.13 35.58
C LEU A 419 30.66 -30.67 35.66
N TYR A 420 30.24 -31.35 34.58
CA TYR A 420 30.11 -32.82 34.50
C TYR A 420 30.73 -33.35 33.19
N PRO A 421 32.05 -33.21 33.01
CA PRO A 421 32.68 -33.39 31.70
C PRO A 421 32.60 -34.82 31.13
N ASP A 422 32.42 -35.81 32.02
CA ASP A 422 32.35 -37.25 31.65
C ASP A 422 30.90 -37.71 31.36
N LYS A 423 29.92 -36.80 31.30
CA LYS A 423 28.52 -37.14 31.12
C LYS A 423 27.89 -36.37 29.98
N ASP A 424 27.31 -37.06 29.04
CA ASP A 424 26.45 -36.51 28.03
C ASP A 424 24.99 -36.61 28.49
N TYR A 425 24.29 -35.51 28.38
CA TYR A 425 22.87 -35.43 28.68
C TYR A 425 22.06 -35.25 27.40
N ALA A 426 20.81 -35.66 27.42
CA ALA A 426 19.88 -35.39 26.33
C ALA A 426 18.88 -34.31 26.74
N TYR A 427 18.46 -33.47 25.79
CA TYR A 427 17.34 -32.56 26.00
C TYR A 427 16.27 -32.73 24.93
N ALA A 428 15.04 -32.38 25.30
CA ALA A 428 13.90 -32.28 24.38
C ALA A 428 13.08 -31.03 24.70
N ARG A 429 12.60 -30.38 23.68
CA ARG A 429 11.67 -29.25 23.78
C ARG A 429 10.45 -29.54 22.93
N ASN A 430 9.25 -29.24 23.43
CA ASN A 430 8.02 -29.32 22.69
C ASN A 430 7.19 -28.05 22.98
N THR A 431 6.85 -27.29 21.93
CA THR A 431 6.15 -26.01 22.07
C THR A 431 4.93 -25.91 21.13
N PRO A 432 3.91 -26.80 21.31
CA PRO A 432 2.69 -26.66 20.52
C PRO A 432 1.96 -25.36 20.84
N ASN A 433 1.38 -24.76 19.80
CA ASN A 433 0.69 -23.47 19.89
C ASN A 433 -0.57 -23.48 19.04
N ARG A 434 -1.63 -22.85 19.54
CA ARG A 434 -2.89 -22.69 18.84
C ARG A 434 -3.51 -21.35 19.19
N TYR A 435 -4.02 -20.61 18.18
CA TYR A 435 -4.84 -19.43 18.44
C TYR A 435 -5.96 -19.24 17.42
N ASN A 436 -6.99 -18.52 17.85
CA ASN A 436 -8.07 -18.03 17.02
C ASN A 436 -8.18 -16.53 17.21
N THR A 437 -8.20 -15.80 16.12
CA THR A 437 -8.36 -14.34 16.11
C THR A 437 -9.59 -13.94 15.31
N VAL A 438 -10.44 -13.10 15.87
CA VAL A 438 -11.50 -12.39 15.17
C VAL A 438 -11.14 -10.91 15.18
N PHE A 439 -11.08 -10.31 14.01
CA PHE A 439 -10.73 -8.91 13.85
C PHE A 439 -11.77 -8.18 13.02
N TYR A 440 -12.36 -7.12 13.58
CA TYR A 440 -13.22 -6.19 12.86
C TYR A 440 -12.53 -4.85 12.74
N HIS A 441 -12.49 -4.33 11.52
CA HIS A 441 -11.92 -3.03 11.20
C HIS A 441 -12.81 -2.31 10.20
N SER A 442 -13.08 -1.04 10.45
CA SER A 442 -13.80 -0.21 9.48
C SER A 442 -13.13 1.14 9.29
N ASN A 443 -13.40 1.75 8.15
CA ASN A 443 -12.95 3.09 7.81
C ASN A 443 -14.08 3.86 7.14
N TYR A 444 -14.40 5.00 7.69
CA TYR A 444 -15.40 5.93 7.18
C TYR A 444 -14.72 7.27 6.88
N TRP A 445 -14.65 7.62 5.61
CA TRP A 445 -14.10 8.89 5.18
C TRP A 445 -15.16 9.72 4.48
N GLY A 446 -15.22 11.02 4.77
CA GLY A 446 -16.20 11.93 4.17
C GLY A 446 -15.67 13.33 3.97
N LEU A 447 -16.19 14.01 2.92
CA LEU A 447 -15.98 15.42 2.65
C LEU A 447 -17.17 16.24 3.14
N ILE A 448 -16.90 17.23 4.00
CA ILE A 448 -17.86 18.24 4.46
C ILE A 448 -17.57 19.54 3.68
N GLY A 449 -18.47 19.88 2.74
CA GLY A 449 -18.18 20.94 1.77
C GLY A 449 -17.06 20.56 0.79
N SER A 450 -16.22 21.52 0.43
CA SER A 450 -15.09 21.32 -0.51
C SER A 450 -13.74 21.18 0.21
N ASN A 451 -13.64 21.61 1.46
CA ASN A 451 -12.35 21.89 2.11
C ASN A 451 -12.11 21.11 3.40
N ILE A 452 -13.13 20.46 3.97
CA ILE A 452 -13.04 19.73 5.22
C ILE A 452 -13.22 18.25 4.92
N SER A 453 -12.33 17.41 5.43
CA SER A 453 -12.51 15.95 5.42
C SER A 453 -12.47 15.39 6.84
N LEU A 454 -13.27 14.35 7.07
CA LEU A 454 -13.31 13.59 8.32
C LEU A 454 -13.05 12.12 8.00
N ASP A 455 -12.19 11.48 8.79
CA ASP A 455 -11.92 10.05 8.77
C ASP A 455 -12.15 9.47 10.16
N ILE A 456 -12.91 8.37 10.22
CA ILE A 456 -13.22 7.66 11.47
C ILE A 456 -12.89 6.19 11.25
N THR A 457 -12.05 5.63 12.11
CA THR A 457 -11.56 4.25 11.98
C THR A 457 -11.69 3.52 13.32
N PRO A 458 -12.81 2.83 13.61
CA PRO A 458 -12.93 1.91 14.72
C PRO A 458 -12.32 0.55 14.39
N SER A 459 -11.78 -0.12 15.40
CA SER A 459 -11.28 -1.49 15.33
C SER A 459 -11.63 -2.28 16.59
N LEU A 460 -11.89 -3.57 16.44
CA LEU A 460 -12.15 -4.53 17.52
C LEU A 460 -11.41 -5.83 17.19
N GLU A 461 -10.73 -6.38 18.16
CA GLU A 461 -10.03 -7.66 18.03
C GLU A 461 -10.25 -8.52 19.26
N HIS A 462 -10.44 -9.80 19.06
CA HIS A 462 -10.37 -10.81 20.09
C HIS A 462 -9.49 -11.94 19.63
N THR A 463 -8.49 -12.28 20.44
CA THR A 463 -7.61 -13.45 20.23
C THR A 463 -7.67 -14.35 21.44
N HIS A 464 -7.95 -15.63 21.20
CA HIS A 464 -7.79 -16.70 22.18
C HIS A 464 -6.59 -17.54 21.79
N ARG A 465 -5.62 -17.70 22.69
CA ARG A 465 -4.36 -18.44 22.48
C ARG A 465 -4.11 -19.46 23.56
N ASN A 466 -3.65 -20.65 23.15
CA ASN A 466 -3.10 -21.66 24.04
C ASN A 466 -1.70 -22.02 23.58
N ASN A 467 -0.74 -21.89 24.47
CA ASN A 467 0.67 -22.22 24.22
C ASN A 467 1.13 -23.18 25.31
N ILE A 468 1.84 -24.22 24.93
CA ILE A 468 2.48 -25.15 25.82
C ILE A 468 3.99 -25.08 25.59
N SER A 469 4.77 -25.12 26.65
CA SER A 469 6.22 -25.21 26.59
C SER A 469 6.64 -26.32 27.54
N LEU A 470 7.14 -27.41 26.97
CA LEU A 470 7.74 -28.55 27.71
C LEU A 470 9.24 -28.56 27.42
N TYR A 471 10.04 -28.50 28.45
CA TYR A 471 11.49 -28.75 28.39
C TYR A 471 11.84 -29.91 29.30
N GLU A 472 12.49 -30.87 28.73
CA GLU A 472 13.01 -32.06 29.44
C GLU A 472 14.52 -32.15 29.22
N SER A 473 15.24 -32.48 30.25
CA SER A 473 16.66 -32.82 30.14
C SER A 473 16.97 -33.97 31.12
N THR A 474 17.90 -34.83 30.75
CA THR A 474 18.35 -35.89 31.65
C THR A 474 19.21 -35.38 32.81
N LEU A 475 19.53 -34.07 32.79
CA LEU A 475 20.21 -33.41 33.90
C LEU A 475 19.27 -33.03 35.05
N ILE A 476 17.98 -32.75 34.76
CA ILE A 476 16.97 -32.41 35.78
C ILE A 476 16.01 -33.57 36.00
N GLN A 477 15.57 -33.72 37.25
CA GLN A 477 14.66 -34.85 37.62
C GLN A 477 13.23 -34.64 37.13
N ASN A 478 12.77 -33.35 37.11
CA ASN A 478 11.40 -33.00 36.74
C ASN A 478 11.38 -32.15 35.45
N PRO A 479 10.53 -32.46 34.48
CA PRO A 479 10.34 -31.63 33.31
C PRO A 479 9.90 -30.20 33.67
N VAL A 480 10.39 -29.22 32.96
CA VAL A 480 9.88 -27.84 33.03
C VAL A 480 8.66 -27.74 32.11
N TYR A 481 7.48 -27.74 32.70
CA TYR A 481 6.22 -27.71 31.97
C TYR A 481 5.49 -26.41 32.24
N ASN A 482 5.17 -25.68 31.17
CA ASN A 482 4.51 -24.38 31.24
C ASN A 482 3.36 -24.35 30.24
N THR A 483 2.15 -24.04 30.70
CA THR A 483 1.01 -23.75 29.82
C THR A 483 0.56 -22.32 29.98
N ILE A 484 0.24 -21.67 28.89
CA ILE A 484 -0.25 -20.31 28.85
C ILE A 484 -1.55 -20.29 28.06
N THR A 485 -2.65 -19.92 28.74
CA THR A 485 -3.90 -19.59 28.09
C THR A 485 -4.12 -18.09 28.15
N GLU A 486 -4.33 -17.49 27.01
CA GLU A 486 -4.40 -16.04 26.87
C GLU A 486 -5.68 -15.64 26.13
N ASN A 487 -6.42 -14.67 26.67
CA ASN A 487 -7.50 -13.98 25.98
C ASN A 487 -7.17 -12.51 25.86
N VAL A 488 -7.01 -12.04 24.62
CA VAL A 488 -6.68 -10.67 24.26
C VAL A 488 -7.90 -9.98 23.68
N TYR A 489 -8.26 -8.83 24.23
CA TYR A 489 -9.31 -7.96 23.71
C TYR A 489 -8.73 -6.59 23.40
N ASN A 490 -8.74 -6.20 22.14
CA ASN A 490 -8.29 -4.90 21.68
C ASN A 490 -9.47 -4.12 21.11
N TRP A 491 -9.63 -2.88 21.51
CA TRP A 491 -10.48 -1.95 20.80
C TRP A 491 -9.77 -0.60 20.61
N GLY A 492 -10.05 0.02 19.51
CA GLY A 492 -9.46 1.31 19.16
C GLY A 492 -10.42 2.17 18.34
N LEU A 493 -10.30 3.45 18.52
CA LEU A 493 -10.99 4.46 17.72
C LEU A 493 -9.96 5.52 17.29
N ARG A 494 -9.89 5.76 16.00
CA ARG A 494 -9.10 6.84 15.42
C ARG A 494 -10.03 7.81 14.71
N VAL A 495 -9.87 9.09 14.98
CA VAL A 495 -10.59 10.16 14.32
C VAL A 495 -9.60 11.18 13.81
N SER A 496 -9.69 11.56 12.54
CA SER A 496 -8.91 12.65 11.99
C SER A 496 -9.78 13.63 11.21
N GLY A 497 -9.66 14.90 11.55
CA GLY A 497 -10.28 16.02 10.85
C GLY A 497 -9.22 16.81 10.10
N ARG A 498 -9.53 17.27 8.91
CA ARG A 498 -8.60 18.05 8.09
C ARG A 498 -9.29 19.18 7.37
N VAL A 499 -8.64 20.36 7.37
CA VAL A 499 -9.08 21.55 6.67
C VAL A 499 -7.99 21.99 5.68
N VAL A 500 -8.37 22.27 4.44
CA VAL A 500 -7.48 22.81 3.39
C VAL A 500 -7.97 24.19 3.01
N TRP A 501 -7.08 25.18 2.93
CA TRP A 501 -7.41 26.53 2.47
C TRP A 501 -6.34 27.11 1.53
N ARG A 502 -6.78 27.96 0.62
CA ARG A 502 -5.93 28.55 -0.43
C ARG A 502 -5.10 27.53 -1.24
N ASN A 503 -5.56 26.26 -1.30
CA ASN A 503 -4.90 25.14 -1.97
C ASN A 503 -3.41 24.92 -1.62
N LYS A 504 -2.91 25.60 -0.57
CA LYS A 504 -1.50 25.56 -0.14
C LYS A 504 -1.32 25.19 1.33
N ASN A 505 -2.31 25.47 2.15
CA ASN A 505 -2.26 25.27 3.59
C ASN A 505 -3.22 24.16 3.99
N GLN A 506 -2.78 23.33 4.90
CA GLN A 506 -3.56 22.26 5.46
C GLN A 506 -3.31 22.17 6.95
N LEU A 507 -4.37 22.09 7.74
CA LEU A 507 -4.32 21.76 9.15
C LEU A 507 -5.06 20.44 9.35
N SER A 508 -4.45 19.51 10.07
CA SER A 508 -5.06 18.24 10.43
C SER A 508 -5.02 18.07 11.95
N LEU A 509 -6.15 17.71 12.53
CA LEU A 509 -6.25 17.23 13.90
C LEU A 509 -6.42 15.71 13.86
N PHE A 510 -5.62 15.02 14.63
CA PHE A 510 -5.70 13.57 14.80
C PHE A 510 -5.89 13.26 16.27
N VAL A 511 -6.84 12.38 16.57
CA VAL A 511 -7.07 11.83 17.91
C VAL A 511 -7.24 10.32 17.78
N ALA A 512 -6.52 9.57 18.59
CA ALA A 512 -6.68 8.12 18.69
C ALA A 512 -6.76 7.72 20.16
N GLY A 513 -7.57 6.73 20.47
CA GLY A 513 -7.63 6.13 21.79
C GLY A 513 -8.10 4.69 21.69
N GLY A 514 -7.79 3.91 22.71
CA GLY A 514 -8.16 2.51 22.76
C GLY A 514 -7.70 1.83 24.03
N GLN A 515 -7.98 0.57 24.12
CA GLN A 515 -7.58 -0.27 25.23
C GLN A 515 -7.24 -1.68 24.73
N ASN A 516 -6.18 -2.21 25.30
CA ASN A 516 -5.78 -3.61 25.19
C ASN A 516 -5.98 -4.26 26.57
N ILE A 517 -6.74 -5.32 26.63
CA ILE A 517 -6.93 -6.14 27.83
C ILE A 517 -6.45 -7.54 27.52
N ASN A 518 -5.52 -8.03 28.32
CA ASN A 518 -4.95 -9.35 28.19
C ASN A 518 -5.15 -10.12 29.51
N ASN A 519 -5.96 -11.16 29.44
CA ASN A 519 -6.19 -12.09 30.57
C ASN A 519 -5.33 -13.31 30.34
N LEU A 520 -4.39 -13.56 31.24
CA LEU A 520 -3.38 -14.58 31.19
C LEU A 520 -3.57 -15.59 32.31
N ILE A 521 -3.68 -16.86 31.98
CA ILE A 521 -3.62 -17.97 32.91
C ILE A 521 -2.35 -18.73 32.61
N TYR A 522 -1.40 -18.67 33.53
CA TYR A 522 -0.17 -19.38 33.48
C TYR A 522 -0.19 -20.55 34.47
N GLN A 523 0.18 -21.75 34.03
CA GLN A 523 0.31 -22.96 34.86
C GLN A 523 1.67 -23.59 34.57
N GLY A 524 2.47 -23.78 35.58
CA GLY A 524 3.84 -24.34 35.42
C GLY A 524 4.63 -24.22 36.69
N THR A 525 5.83 -23.60 36.62
CA THR A 525 6.70 -23.36 37.76
C THR A 525 5.95 -22.59 38.86
N ASN A 526 5.07 -21.67 38.47
CA ASN A 526 4.11 -20.97 39.32
C ASN A 526 2.74 -21.00 38.65
N ASN A 527 1.65 -21.04 39.44
CA ASN A 527 0.29 -20.91 38.90
C ASN A 527 -0.18 -19.47 39.09
N ILE A 528 -0.43 -18.77 38.00
CA ILE A 528 -0.72 -17.35 37.97
C ILE A 528 -1.96 -17.09 37.13
N ASN A 529 -2.81 -16.18 37.60
CA ASN A 529 -3.97 -15.70 36.87
C ASN A 529 -3.90 -14.16 36.87
N ASP A 530 -3.39 -13.63 35.80
CA ASP A 530 -3.07 -12.21 35.65
C ASP A 530 -3.96 -11.53 34.62
N SER A 531 -4.22 -10.24 34.86
CA SER A 531 -4.88 -9.38 33.92
C SER A 531 -4.02 -8.13 33.70
N TYR A 532 -3.67 -7.90 32.47
CA TYR A 532 -3.00 -6.70 32.02
C TYR A 532 -3.99 -5.82 31.25
N SER A 533 -4.00 -4.53 31.56
CA SER A 533 -4.77 -3.53 30.82
C SER A 533 -3.88 -2.35 30.45
N ASN A 534 -3.83 -2.04 29.17
CA ASN A 534 -3.19 -0.84 28.63
C ASN A 534 -4.26 0.04 27.98
N SER A 535 -4.46 1.24 28.50
CA SER A 535 -5.36 2.26 27.92
C SER A 535 -4.51 3.41 27.41
N PHE A 536 -4.77 3.86 26.19
CA PHE A 536 -4.03 4.97 25.60
C PHE A 536 -4.96 5.99 24.96
N MET A 537 -4.51 7.23 24.95
CA MET A 537 -5.10 8.33 24.20
C MET A 537 -3.98 9.22 23.64
N ALA A 538 -4.05 9.55 22.37
CA ALA A 538 -3.07 10.42 21.75
C ALA A 538 -3.76 11.42 20.83
N GLY A 539 -3.26 12.65 20.82
CA GLY A 539 -3.73 13.70 19.92
C GLY A 539 -2.58 14.51 19.35
N ASN A 540 -2.66 14.86 18.07
CA ASN A 540 -1.70 15.74 17.44
C ASN A 540 -2.34 16.70 16.45
N LEU A 541 -1.67 17.84 16.27
CA LEU A 541 -1.93 18.81 15.22
C LEU A 541 -0.80 18.71 14.19
N ASN A 542 -1.15 18.64 12.93
CA ASN A 542 -0.22 18.67 11.82
C ASN A 542 -0.56 19.83 10.90
N TYR A 543 0.34 20.80 10.81
CA TYR A 543 0.27 21.87 9.85
C TYR A 543 1.18 21.58 8.66
N ARG A 544 0.65 21.74 7.44
CA ARG A 544 1.38 21.54 6.20
C ARG A 544 1.21 22.73 5.27
N TYR A 545 2.34 23.21 4.76
CA TYR A 545 2.41 24.23 3.73
C TYR A 545 3.03 23.66 2.46
N ARG A 546 2.36 23.86 1.33
CA ARG A 546 2.78 23.34 0.03
C ARG A 546 2.86 24.42 -1.02
N THR A 547 3.89 24.36 -1.83
CA THR A 547 4.06 25.10 -3.08
C THR A 547 4.34 24.12 -4.22
N ASN A 548 4.52 24.63 -5.44
CA ASN A 548 4.93 23.80 -6.59
C ASN A 548 6.37 23.26 -6.46
N LYS A 549 7.20 23.82 -5.56
CA LYS A 549 8.61 23.47 -5.41
C LYS A 549 8.92 22.77 -4.09
N PHE A 550 8.15 22.97 -3.05
CA PHE A 550 8.41 22.38 -1.76
C PHE A 550 7.14 22.13 -0.94
N THR A 551 7.21 21.16 -0.07
CA THR A 551 6.23 20.87 0.98
C THR A 551 6.95 20.82 2.32
N ILE A 552 6.45 21.55 3.31
CA ILE A 552 6.90 21.46 4.70
C ILE A 552 5.70 21.05 5.55
N SER A 553 5.92 20.11 6.46
CA SER A 553 4.90 19.61 7.39
C SER A 553 5.50 19.59 8.79
N SER A 554 4.80 20.15 9.75
CA SER A 554 5.16 20.12 11.17
C SER A 554 4.04 19.50 11.99
N LEU A 555 4.38 18.55 12.83
CA LEU A 555 3.50 17.84 13.73
C LEU A 555 3.90 18.16 15.18
N ALA A 556 2.92 18.43 16.03
CA ALA A 556 3.08 18.51 17.47
C ALA A 556 1.91 17.84 18.15
N GLY A 557 2.16 17.06 19.19
CA GLY A 557 1.12 16.32 19.89
C GLY A 557 1.56 15.82 21.24
N LEU A 558 0.57 15.26 21.95
CA LEU A 558 0.74 14.62 23.25
C LEU A 558 0.02 13.26 23.21
N GLY A 559 0.58 12.29 23.90
CA GLY A 559 -0.06 11.03 24.23
C GLY A 559 -0.08 10.81 25.72
N PHE A 560 -1.08 10.06 26.15
CA PHE A 560 -1.25 9.55 27.51
C PHE A 560 -1.42 8.04 27.44
N GLU A 561 -0.78 7.35 28.37
CA GLU A 561 -0.87 5.91 28.52
C GLU A 561 -1.04 5.54 29.98
N HIS A 562 -1.97 4.62 30.24
CA HIS A 562 -2.22 4.04 31.54
C HIS A 562 -2.11 2.52 31.43
N ASN A 563 -1.16 1.96 32.15
CA ASN A 563 -0.96 0.51 32.26
C ASN A 563 -1.36 0.05 33.66
N SER A 564 -2.05 -1.06 33.74
CA SER A 564 -2.39 -1.72 35.01
C SER A 564 -2.11 -3.22 34.89
N MET A 565 -1.37 -3.75 35.87
CA MET A 565 -1.04 -5.17 35.98
C MET A 565 -0.94 -5.58 37.43
N ASN A 566 -1.77 -6.51 37.89
CA ASN A 566 -1.73 -7.09 39.25
C ASN A 566 -1.67 -6.01 40.34
N GLY A 567 -2.44 -4.92 40.21
CA GLY A 567 -2.46 -3.80 41.15
C GLY A 567 -1.29 -2.79 40.98
N ILE A 568 -0.30 -3.07 40.17
CA ILE A 568 0.74 -2.12 39.78
C ILE A 568 0.25 -1.28 38.63
N THR A 569 0.26 0.05 38.82
CA THR A 569 -0.16 0.98 37.77
C THR A 569 0.98 1.90 37.37
N THR A 570 1.12 2.12 36.07
CA THR A 570 2.06 3.10 35.51
C THR A 570 1.34 4.06 34.57
N ASN A 571 1.65 5.35 34.70
CA ASN A 571 1.15 6.38 33.82
C ASN A 571 2.31 7.04 33.08
N ASP A 572 2.13 7.34 31.83
CA ASP A 572 3.08 8.11 31.03
C ASP A 572 2.37 9.17 30.19
N VAL A 573 2.93 10.38 30.19
CA VAL A 573 2.54 11.47 29.30
C VAL A 573 3.72 11.80 28.43
N TYR A 574 3.53 11.73 27.13
CA TYR A 574 4.64 11.85 26.21
C TYR A 574 4.38 12.84 25.07
N PRO A 575 5.35 13.72 24.79
CA PRO A 575 5.26 14.58 23.63
C PRO A 575 5.62 13.82 22.33
N MET A 576 5.02 14.26 21.25
CA MET A 576 5.34 13.85 19.89
C MET A 576 5.61 15.10 19.05
N PHE A 577 6.68 15.14 18.31
CA PHE A 577 6.90 16.18 17.33
C PHE A 577 7.57 15.63 16.07
N GLY A 578 7.35 16.31 14.96
CA GLY A 578 7.95 15.94 13.71
C GLY A 578 7.98 17.13 12.75
N VAL A 579 9.07 17.24 11.99
CA VAL A 579 9.20 18.18 10.90
C VAL A 579 9.66 17.43 9.68
N ASN A 580 8.93 17.59 8.60
CA ASN A 580 9.22 16.94 7.33
C ASN A 580 9.27 17.98 6.22
N ALA A 581 10.26 17.90 5.36
CA ALA A 581 10.42 18.77 4.21
C ALA A 581 10.68 17.95 2.96
N TRP A 582 10.02 18.30 1.89
CA TRP A 582 10.28 17.78 0.56
C TRP A 582 10.45 18.95 -0.40
N ILE A 583 11.53 18.96 -1.16
CA ILE A 583 11.94 20.05 -2.05
C ILE A 583 12.23 19.45 -3.42
N SER A 584 11.53 19.96 -4.44
CA SER A 584 11.78 19.64 -5.83
C SER A 584 12.40 20.86 -6.52
N PHE A 585 13.70 20.85 -6.73
CA PHE A 585 14.38 21.93 -7.48
C PHE A 585 13.89 21.99 -8.93
N ASN A 586 13.68 20.80 -9.47
CA ASN A 586 13.07 20.57 -10.78
C ASN A 586 12.52 19.11 -10.83
N LYS A 587 11.95 18.71 -11.97
CA LYS A 587 11.40 17.34 -12.14
C LYS A 587 12.45 16.22 -11.94
N THR A 588 13.73 16.53 -12.03
CA THR A 588 14.83 15.55 -11.96
C THR A 588 15.66 15.59 -10.70
N ASN A 589 15.46 16.56 -9.80
CA ASN A 589 16.23 16.70 -8.56
C ASN A 589 15.29 16.97 -7.39
N GLN A 590 15.27 16.06 -6.44
CA GLN A 590 14.39 16.11 -5.27
C GLN A 590 15.20 15.84 -4.00
N ILE A 591 14.94 16.60 -2.94
CA ILE A 591 15.47 16.36 -1.59
C ILE A 591 14.29 16.12 -0.66
N SER A 592 14.39 15.11 0.21
CA SER A 592 13.52 14.96 1.36
C SER A 592 14.33 14.93 2.65
N ALA A 593 13.81 15.58 3.69
CA ALA A 593 14.37 15.58 5.03
C ALA A 593 13.27 15.38 6.06
N SER A 594 13.55 14.63 7.11
CA SER A 594 12.63 14.42 8.22
C SER A 594 13.35 14.40 9.55
N LEU A 595 12.72 14.96 10.57
CA LEU A 595 13.09 14.86 11.96
C LEU A 595 11.84 14.49 12.75
N ASN A 596 11.87 13.36 13.47
CA ASN A 596 10.74 12.88 14.23
C ASN A 596 11.19 12.45 15.63
N TYR A 597 10.39 12.83 16.62
CA TYR A 597 10.53 12.40 18.00
C TYR A 597 9.26 11.67 18.42
N ARG A 598 9.40 10.42 18.83
CA ARG A 598 8.30 9.52 19.16
C ARG A 598 8.55 8.81 20.47
N THR A 599 7.51 8.17 20.96
CA THR A 599 7.56 7.28 22.12
C THR A 599 7.31 5.86 21.65
N THR A 600 8.00 4.91 22.25
CA THR A 600 7.80 3.47 22.07
C THR A 600 7.45 2.86 23.42
N THR A 601 6.40 2.03 23.43
CA THR A 601 5.92 1.32 24.62
C THR A 601 6.57 -0.07 24.68
N PRO A 602 7.04 -0.54 25.88
CA PRO A 602 7.49 -1.92 26.05
C PRO A 602 6.37 -2.92 25.75
N ASP A 603 6.72 -4.02 25.09
CA ASP A 603 5.81 -5.12 24.86
C ASP A 603 5.34 -5.73 26.20
N ILE A 604 4.15 -6.32 26.21
CA ILE A 604 3.56 -6.95 27.40
C ILE A 604 4.47 -8.02 28.00
N ASN A 605 5.13 -8.84 27.18
CA ASN A 605 6.07 -9.87 27.61
C ASN A 605 7.31 -9.33 28.36
N MET A 606 7.58 -8.04 28.26
CA MET A 606 8.64 -7.36 29.02
C MET A 606 8.15 -6.82 30.38
N LYS A 607 6.82 -6.88 30.62
CA LYS A 607 6.17 -6.33 31.83
C LYS A 607 5.58 -7.39 32.76
N VAL A 608 5.29 -8.61 32.27
CA VAL A 608 4.70 -9.69 33.05
C VAL A 608 5.69 -10.17 34.10
N ASN A 609 5.37 -9.92 35.38
CA ASN A 609 6.27 -10.12 36.54
C ASN A 609 6.33 -11.56 37.05
N ASP A 610 6.25 -12.53 36.16
CA ASP A 610 6.28 -13.94 36.50
C ASP A 610 7.69 -14.49 36.37
N ILE A 611 8.09 -15.37 37.27
CA ILE A 611 9.37 -16.08 37.18
C ILE A 611 9.12 -17.44 36.54
N VAL A 612 9.72 -17.64 35.39
CA VAL A 612 9.57 -18.85 34.56
C VAL A 612 10.92 -19.50 34.38
N GLN A 613 11.06 -20.78 34.74
CA GLN A 613 12.26 -21.54 34.44
C GLN A 613 12.38 -21.79 32.93
N SER A 614 13.53 -21.51 32.36
CA SER A 614 13.87 -21.75 30.94
C SER A 614 14.75 -22.97 30.73
N ASN A 615 15.73 -23.15 31.63
CA ASN A 615 16.60 -24.30 31.68
C ASN A 615 17.17 -24.45 33.09
N GLU A 616 18.16 -25.31 33.29
CA GLU A 616 18.78 -25.64 34.58
C GLU A 616 19.34 -24.41 35.30
N TYR A 617 19.90 -23.43 34.58
CA TYR A 617 20.65 -22.31 35.15
C TYR A 617 20.02 -20.93 34.82
N LEU A 618 18.89 -20.92 34.09
CA LEU A 618 18.29 -19.66 33.64
C LEU A 618 16.80 -19.60 33.95
N TYR A 619 16.44 -18.61 34.72
CA TYR A 619 15.07 -18.17 34.94
C TYR A 619 14.81 -16.87 34.20
N LEU A 620 13.56 -16.65 33.76
CA LEU A 620 13.09 -15.49 33.03
C LEU A 620 12.09 -14.76 33.88
N THR A 621 12.18 -13.44 33.91
CA THR A 621 11.15 -12.58 34.47
C THR A 621 11.07 -11.30 33.63
N ALA A 622 10.13 -10.45 33.96
CA ALA A 622 9.97 -9.14 33.34
C ALA A 622 9.66 -8.07 34.38
N ASN A 623 9.68 -6.80 34.02
CA ASN A 623 9.61 -5.70 34.92
C ASN A 623 8.37 -4.85 34.66
N PRO A 624 7.32 -4.89 35.52
CA PRO A 624 6.11 -4.09 35.34
C PRO A 624 6.35 -2.56 35.43
N ASN A 625 7.46 -2.15 36.03
CA ASN A 625 7.81 -0.74 36.21
C ASN A 625 8.56 -0.15 34.99
N LEU A 626 8.70 -0.88 33.90
CA LEU A 626 9.33 -0.37 32.68
C LEU A 626 8.60 0.86 32.17
N LYS A 627 9.37 1.90 31.88
CA LYS A 627 8.90 3.14 31.29
C LYS A 627 9.03 3.07 29.77
N ASN A 628 8.16 3.82 29.10
CA ASN A 628 8.29 4.04 27.66
C ASN A 628 9.62 4.73 27.37
N TRP A 629 10.25 4.37 26.25
CA TRP A 629 11.46 5.04 25.80
C TRP A 629 11.18 6.00 24.64
N ARG A 630 12.10 6.88 24.37
CA ARG A 630 11.97 7.96 23.39
C ARG A 630 12.88 7.70 22.21
N ASN A 631 12.32 7.80 21.02
CA ASN A 631 13.04 7.64 19.76
C ASN A 631 13.15 8.97 19.02
N LEU A 632 14.36 9.38 18.66
CA LEU A 632 14.65 10.47 17.75
C LEU A 632 15.17 9.89 16.44
N SER A 633 14.51 10.22 15.33
CA SER A 633 14.95 9.82 14.00
C SER A 633 15.10 11.02 13.07
N SER A 634 16.20 11.09 12.35
CA SER A 634 16.49 12.11 11.34
C SER A 634 16.93 11.45 10.05
N ASN A 635 16.30 11.80 8.94
CA ASN A 635 16.59 11.21 7.64
C ASN A 635 16.74 12.31 6.58
N LEU A 636 17.68 12.12 5.66
CA LEU A 636 17.94 12.96 4.50
C LEU A 636 18.08 12.07 3.26
N SER A 637 17.39 12.40 2.18
CA SER A 637 17.63 11.77 0.88
C SER A 637 17.69 12.80 -0.24
N TYR A 638 18.52 12.50 -1.22
CA TYR A 638 18.63 13.22 -2.49
C TYR A 638 18.38 12.26 -3.64
N ASN A 639 17.36 12.53 -4.43
CA ASN A 639 16.99 11.74 -5.59
C ASN A 639 17.35 12.50 -6.87
N LYS A 640 18.14 11.86 -7.73
CA LYS A 640 18.51 12.35 -9.05
C LYS A 640 17.99 11.41 -10.13
N PHE A 641 17.13 11.95 -11.00
CA PHE A 641 16.62 11.25 -12.16
C PHE A 641 17.37 11.77 -13.41
N PHE A 642 18.35 11.02 -13.89
CA PHE A 642 19.15 11.43 -15.06
C PHE A 642 18.35 11.28 -16.34
N SER A 643 17.52 10.23 -16.41
CA SER A 643 16.60 9.94 -17.50
C SER A 643 15.45 9.06 -17.00
N ASN A 644 14.50 8.73 -17.87
CA ASN A 644 13.48 7.72 -17.55
C ASN A 644 14.07 6.32 -17.33
N SER A 645 15.33 6.10 -17.78
CA SER A 645 16.01 4.81 -17.71
C SER A 645 17.06 4.72 -16.60
N PHE A 646 17.48 5.84 -16.00
CA PHE A 646 18.53 5.83 -14.97
C PHE A 646 18.25 6.85 -13.86
N SER A 647 18.30 6.37 -12.62
CA SER A 647 18.11 7.20 -11.42
C SER A 647 18.97 6.71 -10.26
N ILE A 648 19.31 7.64 -9.37
CA ILE A 648 20.06 7.40 -8.14
C ILE A 648 19.36 8.10 -6.99
N ALA A 649 19.31 7.43 -5.84
CA ALA A 649 18.92 7.98 -4.54
C ALA A 649 20.12 7.85 -3.58
N ALA A 650 20.64 8.96 -3.10
CA ALA A 650 21.61 8.98 -2.00
C ALA A 650 20.88 9.34 -0.70
N PHE A 651 21.18 8.64 0.38
CA PHE A 651 20.49 8.84 1.65
C PHE A 651 21.42 8.69 2.86
N ALA A 652 21.07 9.36 3.96
CA ALA A 652 21.70 9.22 5.25
C ALA A 652 20.65 9.38 6.36
N GLY A 653 20.89 8.75 7.50
CA GLY A 653 20.00 8.84 8.64
C GLY A 653 20.70 8.63 9.98
N TYR A 654 20.01 9.08 11.01
CA TYR A 654 20.36 8.96 12.40
C TYR A 654 19.12 8.55 13.19
N GLU A 655 19.26 7.54 14.04
CA GLU A 655 18.23 7.08 14.97
C GLU A 655 18.85 6.92 16.36
N GLN A 656 18.12 7.36 17.39
CA GLN A 656 18.53 7.16 18.78
C GLN A 656 17.30 6.83 19.63
N ASP A 657 17.41 5.74 20.37
CA ASP A 657 16.51 5.36 21.43
C ASP A 657 17.13 5.75 22.78
N PHE A 658 16.46 6.67 23.47
CA PHE A 658 16.89 7.15 24.78
C PHE A 658 16.22 6.33 25.86
N ASN A 659 17.01 5.92 26.87
CA ASN A 659 16.50 5.16 28.00
C ASN A 659 15.75 3.89 27.53
N ARG A 660 16.40 3.16 26.59
CA ARG A 660 15.83 1.96 25.96
C ARG A 660 15.57 0.86 26.97
N VAL A 661 14.73 -0.10 26.65
CA VAL A 661 14.62 -1.33 27.44
C VAL A 661 15.82 -2.24 27.10
N ALA A 662 16.54 -2.64 28.09
CA ALA A 662 17.70 -3.52 27.99
C ALA A 662 17.49 -4.80 28.80
N THR A 663 17.98 -5.93 28.26
CA THR A 663 18.06 -7.21 28.98
C THR A 663 19.24 -7.20 29.94
N ILE A 664 19.00 -7.58 31.20
CA ILE A 664 20.02 -7.77 32.22
C ILE A 664 19.95 -9.17 32.82
N TYR A 665 21.03 -9.58 33.50
CA TYR A 665 21.13 -10.83 34.21
C TYR A 665 21.54 -10.56 35.66
N ARG A 666 20.89 -11.25 36.60
CA ARG A 666 21.17 -11.16 38.04
C ARG A 666 21.30 -12.56 38.62
N LEU A 667 22.08 -12.69 39.68
CA LEU A 667 22.11 -13.94 40.45
C LEU A 667 20.74 -14.24 41.05
N TYR A 668 20.33 -15.46 41.03
CA TYR A 668 19.05 -15.98 41.50
C TYR A 668 19.28 -17.36 42.20
N ASP A 669 18.35 -17.76 43.07
CA ASP A 669 18.38 -19.03 43.77
C ASP A 669 19.71 -19.21 44.54
N ASP A 670 20.01 -18.26 45.44
CA ASP A 670 21.24 -18.24 46.23
C ASP A 670 22.53 -18.31 45.41
N GLY A 671 22.48 -17.86 44.15
CA GLY A 671 23.64 -17.85 43.25
C GLY A 671 23.75 -19.11 42.38
N ASN A 672 22.80 -20.08 42.49
CA ASN A 672 22.79 -21.31 41.69
C ASN A 672 22.28 -21.13 40.24
N ALA A 673 21.62 -20.01 39.96
CA ALA A 673 21.05 -19.70 38.66
C ALA A 673 21.14 -18.17 38.34
N LEU A 674 20.85 -17.82 37.10
CA LEU A 674 20.65 -16.45 36.68
C LEU A 674 19.17 -16.17 36.45
N LEU A 675 18.74 -14.96 36.81
CA LEU A 675 17.46 -14.37 36.46
C LEU A 675 17.67 -13.35 35.35
N ARG A 676 17.10 -13.60 34.19
CA ARG A 676 17.02 -12.62 33.09
C ARG A 676 15.86 -11.69 33.34
N ASP A 677 16.11 -10.40 33.32
CA ASP A 677 15.11 -9.35 33.55
C ASP A 677 15.28 -8.19 32.55
N TYR A 678 14.40 -7.20 32.60
CA TYR A 678 14.46 -6.01 31.78
C TYR A 678 14.55 -4.73 32.62
N ILE A 679 15.35 -3.78 32.17
CA ILE A 679 15.44 -2.44 32.74
C ILE A 679 15.44 -1.38 31.65
N ASN A 680 15.11 -0.14 32.03
CA ASN A 680 15.40 1.00 31.17
C ASN A 680 16.86 1.41 31.39
N ASP A 681 17.70 1.33 30.35
CA ASP A 681 19.15 1.60 30.47
C ASP A 681 19.76 2.08 29.16
N GLY A 682 20.53 3.17 29.26
CA GLY A 682 21.37 3.68 28.18
C GLY A 682 20.60 4.08 26.92
N SER A 683 21.29 4.03 25.80
CA SER A 683 20.76 4.38 24.47
C SER A 683 21.18 3.33 23.44
N TYR A 684 20.34 3.18 22.43
CA TYR A 684 20.69 2.52 21.18
C TYR A 684 20.78 3.58 20.09
N ILE A 685 21.87 3.60 19.35
CA ILE A 685 22.16 4.60 18.33
C ILE A 685 22.44 3.88 17.01
N ARG A 686 21.85 4.38 15.94
CA ARG A 686 22.12 3.90 14.59
C ARG A 686 22.41 5.06 13.67
N TYR A 687 23.56 5.04 13.02
CA TYR A 687 23.90 5.87 11.86
C TYR A 687 23.85 5.01 10.61
N TYR A 688 23.39 5.58 9.52
CA TYR A 688 23.45 4.90 8.24
C TYR A 688 23.55 5.87 7.07
N ALA A 689 24.25 5.45 6.03
CA ALA A 689 24.31 6.17 4.76
C ALA A 689 24.38 5.18 3.61
N GLY A 690 23.81 5.55 2.47
CA GLY A 690 23.77 4.63 1.35
C GLY A 690 23.40 5.28 0.02
N ILE A 691 23.47 4.44 -1.00
CA ILE A 691 23.08 4.77 -2.39
C ILE A 691 22.22 3.65 -2.93
N SER A 692 21.10 4.03 -3.55
CA SER A 692 20.25 3.15 -4.33
C SER A 692 20.26 3.60 -5.79
N ALA A 693 20.41 2.68 -6.73
CA ALA A 693 20.43 2.97 -8.16
C ALA A 693 19.50 2.03 -8.93
N ASN A 694 18.84 2.57 -9.94
CA ASN A 694 17.99 1.84 -10.87
C ASN A 694 18.39 2.15 -12.30
N CYS A 695 18.53 1.11 -13.13
CA CYS A 695 18.86 1.22 -14.55
C CYS A 695 17.92 0.32 -15.38
N LYS A 696 17.34 0.88 -16.44
CA LYS A 696 16.44 0.21 -17.38
C LYS A 696 17.06 0.25 -18.78
N LEU A 697 17.29 -0.89 -19.37
CA LEU A 697 17.98 -1.05 -20.66
C LEU A 697 17.09 -1.80 -21.65
N PHE A 698 17.38 -1.66 -22.94
CA PHE A 698 16.72 -2.40 -24.04
C PHE A 698 15.19 -2.29 -23.99
N ASP A 699 14.67 -1.05 -24.05
CA ASP A 699 13.23 -0.74 -23.96
C ASP A 699 12.55 -1.38 -22.74
N ASN A 700 13.19 -1.25 -21.56
CA ASN A 700 12.76 -1.85 -20.29
C ASN A 700 12.75 -3.40 -20.29
N SER A 701 13.38 -4.05 -21.26
CA SER A 701 13.52 -5.52 -21.24
C SER A 701 14.50 -6.01 -20.18
N LEU A 702 15.52 -5.22 -19.82
CA LEU A 702 16.42 -5.50 -18.70
C LEU A 702 16.35 -4.37 -17.67
N GLN A 703 16.10 -4.74 -16.42
CA GLN A 703 16.08 -3.81 -15.31
C GLN A 703 17.08 -4.26 -14.25
N LEU A 704 17.90 -3.32 -13.78
CA LEU A 704 18.93 -3.53 -12.77
C LEU A 704 18.66 -2.61 -11.60
N TYR A 705 18.79 -3.14 -10.42
CA TYR A 705 18.65 -2.43 -9.14
C TYR A 705 19.83 -2.77 -8.25
N ALA A 706 20.37 -1.76 -7.58
CA ALA A 706 21.43 -1.89 -6.59
C ALA A 706 21.12 -1.00 -5.39
N ASN A 707 21.31 -1.53 -4.17
CA ASN A 707 21.27 -0.77 -2.92
C ASN A 707 22.52 -1.10 -2.11
N LEU A 708 23.25 -0.06 -1.71
CA LEU A 708 24.48 -0.12 -0.93
C LEU A 708 24.27 0.71 0.34
N THR A 709 24.46 0.14 1.52
CA THR A 709 24.21 0.83 2.78
C THR A 709 25.28 0.49 3.81
N GLN A 710 25.97 1.49 4.34
CA GLN A 710 26.78 1.39 5.55
C GLN A 710 25.90 1.67 6.75
N ASN A 711 25.94 0.79 7.76
CA ASN A 711 25.31 1.00 9.05
C ASN A 711 26.40 1.05 10.14
N ALA A 712 26.13 1.81 11.19
CA ALA A 712 26.90 1.83 12.42
C ALA A 712 25.91 1.78 13.58
N TYR A 713 26.03 0.78 14.44
CA TYR A 713 25.20 0.58 15.62
C TYR A 713 26.06 0.77 16.86
N GLU A 714 25.52 1.48 17.86
CA GLU A 714 26.16 1.70 19.14
C GLU A 714 25.15 1.54 20.26
N ILE A 715 25.54 0.83 21.30
CA ILE A 715 24.78 0.66 22.53
C ILE A 715 25.59 1.30 23.68
N THR A 716 24.89 2.08 24.53
CA THR A 716 25.43 2.69 25.73
C THR A 716 24.66 2.26 26.97
N GLY A 717 25.14 2.57 28.14
CA GLY A 717 24.57 2.22 29.45
C GLY A 717 25.44 1.22 30.21
N SER A 718 24.84 0.37 31.04
CA SER A 718 25.53 -0.69 31.80
C SER A 718 26.19 -1.74 30.90
N TYR A 719 25.64 -1.93 29.72
CA TYR A 719 26.19 -2.74 28.64
C TYR A 719 26.53 -1.86 27.43
N LYS A 720 27.78 -2.00 26.93
CA LYS A 720 28.27 -1.21 25.79
C LYS A 720 28.70 -2.15 24.68
N ASP A 721 28.25 -1.86 23.46
CA ASP A 721 28.65 -2.60 22.26
C ASP A 721 28.54 -1.75 21.01
N SER A 722 29.25 -2.12 19.95
CA SER A 722 29.20 -1.44 18.66
C SER A 722 29.37 -2.42 17.50
N TYR A 723 28.71 -2.13 16.36
CA TYR A 723 28.79 -2.98 15.18
C TYR A 723 28.61 -2.17 13.89
N TYR A 724 29.45 -2.41 12.88
CA TYR A 724 29.54 -1.59 11.66
C TYR A 724 29.34 -2.39 10.37
N PRO A 725 28.17 -3.00 10.12
CA PRO A 725 27.96 -3.84 8.94
C PRO A 725 27.70 -3.02 7.68
N PHE A 726 28.27 -3.49 6.56
CA PHE A 726 28.00 -3.00 5.23
C PHE A 726 27.01 -3.93 4.52
N ARG A 727 25.99 -3.38 3.89
CA ARG A 727 24.93 -4.11 3.18
C ARG A 727 24.99 -3.83 1.68
N ILE A 728 24.89 -4.89 0.89
CA ILE A 728 24.75 -4.86 -0.56
C ILE A 728 23.49 -5.65 -0.94
N GLN A 729 22.67 -5.11 -1.81
CA GLN A 729 21.56 -5.81 -2.44
C GLN A 729 21.58 -5.49 -3.94
N LEU A 730 21.61 -6.54 -4.77
CA LEU A 730 21.60 -6.45 -6.22
C LEU A 730 20.42 -7.25 -6.76
N GLN A 731 19.74 -6.73 -7.78
CA GLN A 731 18.66 -7.42 -8.47
C GLN A 731 18.71 -7.13 -9.97
N GLY A 732 18.47 -8.14 -10.78
CA GLY A 732 18.27 -8.01 -12.21
C GLY A 732 16.99 -8.73 -12.64
N VAL A 733 16.22 -8.11 -13.53
CA VAL A 733 15.02 -8.71 -14.13
C VAL A 733 15.13 -8.57 -15.65
N TYR A 734 15.05 -9.70 -16.37
CA TYR A 734 15.04 -9.72 -17.83
C TYR A 734 13.70 -10.27 -18.35
N TYR A 735 13.10 -9.57 -19.31
CA TYR A 735 11.83 -9.94 -19.95
C TYR A 735 12.05 -10.36 -21.39
N TRP A 736 11.59 -11.55 -21.73
CA TRP A 736 11.61 -12.08 -23.09
C TRP A 736 10.23 -12.63 -23.47
N LYS A 737 9.50 -11.92 -24.32
CA LYS A 737 8.09 -12.22 -24.67
C LYS A 737 7.22 -12.34 -23.39
N SER A 738 6.60 -13.50 -23.17
CA SER A 738 5.81 -13.83 -21.98
C SER A 738 6.64 -14.41 -20.83
N PHE A 739 7.95 -14.60 -21.01
CA PHE A 739 8.84 -15.12 -19.99
C PHE A 739 9.58 -13.99 -19.28
N ASN A 740 9.96 -14.23 -18.05
CA ASN A 740 10.84 -13.37 -17.29
C ASN A 740 11.85 -14.20 -16.49
N ILE A 741 13.03 -13.64 -16.30
CA ILE A 741 14.08 -14.19 -15.46
C ILE A 741 14.41 -13.12 -14.42
N LEU A 742 14.42 -13.49 -13.15
CA LEU A 742 14.82 -12.61 -12.07
C LEU A 742 15.98 -13.26 -11.31
N ALA A 743 17.01 -12.48 -11.05
CA ALA A 743 18.13 -12.86 -10.20
C ALA A 743 18.28 -11.79 -9.10
N SER A 744 18.43 -12.21 -7.86
CA SER A 744 18.68 -11.32 -6.72
C SER A 744 19.80 -11.90 -5.86
N TRP A 745 20.68 -11.02 -5.39
CA TRP A 745 21.76 -11.36 -4.49
C TRP A 745 21.92 -10.27 -3.43
N GLY A 746 22.20 -10.69 -2.20
CA GLY A 746 22.54 -9.79 -1.09
C GLY A 746 23.58 -10.42 -0.19
N ASN A 747 24.50 -9.58 0.32
CA ASN A 747 25.38 -10.00 1.38
C ASN A 747 24.61 -10.11 2.72
N PRO A 748 25.21 -10.68 3.78
CA PRO A 748 24.53 -10.84 5.07
C PRO A 748 23.98 -9.52 5.61
N GLN A 749 22.70 -9.56 6.04
CA GLN A 749 22.07 -8.44 6.73
C GLN A 749 22.35 -8.54 8.24
N ASN A 750 23.57 -8.19 8.61
CA ASN A 750 24.00 -8.24 10.01
C ASN A 750 23.47 -7.03 10.77
N ILE A 751 23.11 -7.24 12.03
CA ILE A 751 22.55 -6.20 12.92
C ILE A 751 23.07 -6.36 14.36
N LEU A 752 23.06 -5.27 15.10
CA LEU A 752 23.10 -5.26 16.56
C LEU A 752 21.68 -4.96 17.05
N THR A 753 21.11 -5.85 17.87
CA THR A 753 19.71 -5.73 18.32
C THR A 753 19.58 -4.73 19.47
N GLU A 754 18.50 -3.93 19.44
CA GLU A 754 18.22 -2.86 20.40
C GLU A 754 18.09 -3.36 21.86
N ASN A 755 17.14 -4.26 22.13
CA ASN A 755 16.74 -4.63 23.48
C ASN A 755 17.52 -5.82 24.06
N SER A 756 17.90 -6.75 23.22
CA SER A 756 18.50 -8.01 23.63
C SER A 756 20.02 -8.03 23.53
N ASN A 757 20.62 -6.99 22.93
CA ASN A 757 22.07 -6.81 22.79
C ASN A 757 22.78 -7.96 22.06
N TYR A 758 22.11 -8.58 21.06
CA TYR A 758 22.76 -9.58 20.21
C TYR A 758 23.34 -8.96 18.96
N ILE A 759 24.56 -9.33 18.63
CA ILE A 759 25.09 -9.22 17.27
C ILE A 759 24.61 -10.42 16.48
N ILE A 760 23.77 -10.17 15.47
CA ILE A 760 23.25 -11.22 14.58
C ILE A 760 23.97 -11.13 13.26
N ARG A 761 24.65 -12.23 12.86
CA ARG A 761 25.27 -12.37 11.53
C ARG A 761 24.50 -13.39 10.72
N ARG A 762 24.04 -12.99 9.57
CA ARG A 762 23.23 -13.80 8.63
C ARG A 762 24.09 -14.34 7.50
N ARG A 763 23.54 -15.24 6.72
CA ARG A 763 24.15 -15.71 5.46
C ARG A 763 23.83 -14.83 4.27
N ASN A 764 24.58 -14.97 3.20
CA ASN A 764 24.24 -14.41 1.90
C ASN A 764 22.87 -14.94 1.45
N PHE A 765 22.11 -14.03 0.86
CA PHE A 765 20.86 -14.36 0.20
C PHE A 765 21.06 -14.38 -1.33
N HIS A 766 20.53 -15.38 -1.98
CA HIS A 766 20.45 -15.40 -3.44
C HIS A 766 19.17 -16.11 -3.90
N MET A 767 18.62 -15.61 -5.00
CA MET A 767 17.37 -16.07 -5.57
C MET A 767 17.43 -16.00 -7.09
N PHE A 768 16.99 -17.06 -7.74
CA PHE A 768 16.79 -17.16 -9.17
C PHE A 768 15.35 -17.57 -9.43
N SER A 769 14.70 -16.90 -10.37
CA SER A 769 13.31 -17.20 -10.70
C SER A 769 13.13 -17.14 -12.22
N VAL A 770 12.39 -18.11 -12.74
CA VAL A 770 11.90 -18.12 -14.13
C VAL A 770 10.39 -18.15 -14.08
N GLY A 771 9.78 -17.15 -14.70
CA GLY A 771 8.34 -16.99 -14.74
C GLY A 771 7.79 -16.93 -16.16
N TRP A 772 6.54 -17.34 -16.32
CA TRP A 772 5.73 -17.18 -17.51
C TRP A 772 4.37 -16.60 -17.14
N GLY A 773 3.86 -15.65 -17.95
CA GLY A 773 2.55 -15.07 -17.69
C GLY A 773 1.89 -14.50 -18.94
N ASN A 774 0.56 -14.64 -19.01
CA ASN A 774 -0.27 -14.14 -20.12
C ASN A 774 -1.39 -13.22 -19.69
N GLY A 775 -1.42 -12.82 -18.39
CA GLY A 775 -2.44 -11.96 -17.79
C GLY A 775 -3.65 -12.72 -17.21
N ILE A 776 -3.83 -14.00 -17.52
CA ILE A 776 -4.80 -14.92 -16.92
C ILE A 776 -4.06 -15.91 -16.02
N TRP A 777 -3.04 -16.53 -16.54
CA TRP A 777 -2.16 -17.43 -15.82
C TRP A 777 -0.80 -16.77 -15.56
N THR A 778 -0.28 -16.96 -14.38
CA THR A 778 1.13 -16.66 -14.06
C THR A 778 1.72 -17.88 -13.36
N VAL A 779 2.80 -18.41 -13.90
CA VAL A 779 3.55 -19.53 -13.35
C VAL A 779 4.96 -19.07 -13.05
N ASN A 780 5.46 -19.34 -11.86
CA ASN A 780 6.81 -18.97 -11.44
C ASN A 780 7.50 -20.13 -10.74
N LEU A 781 8.70 -20.43 -11.19
CA LEU A 781 9.61 -21.37 -10.56
C LEU A 781 10.76 -20.56 -9.95
N GLU A 782 10.92 -20.66 -8.65
CA GLU A 782 11.88 -19.88 -7.87
C GLU A 782 12.80 -20.82 -7.09
N ALA A 783 14.09 -20.58 -7.17
CA ALA A 783 15.14 -21.25 -6.41
C ALA A 783 15.83 -20.24 -5.50
N LYS A 784 15.74 -20.46 -4.17
CA LYS A 784 16.41 -19.63 -3.16
C LYS A 784 17.55 -20.37 -2.51
N ASN A 785 18.63 -19.64 -2.21
CA ASN A 785 19.75 -20.08 -1.39
C ASN A 785 20.40 -21.43 -1.82
N ILE A 786 20.28 -21.80 -3.09
CA ILE A 786 20.73 -23.10 -3.64
C ILE A 786 22.24 -23.36 -3.49
N PHE A 787 23.03 -22.30 -3.27
CA PHE A 787 24.47 -22.40 -3.02
C PHE A 787 24.84 -22.44 -1.55
N ASN A 788 23.88 -22.28 -0.62
CA ASN A 788 24.13 -22.42 0.80
C ASN A 788 24.33 -23.92 1.13
N LYS A 789 25.42 -24.23 1.80
CA LYS A 789 25.70 -25.57 2.27
C LYS A 789 25.33 -25.72 3.75
N GLY A 790 24.74 -26.86 4.11
CA GLY A 790 24.29 -27.15 5.46
C GLY A 790 23.11 -26.26 5.90
N TRP A 791 22.47 -26.60 6.99
CA TRP A 791 21.24 -25.97 7.49
C TRP A 791 21.47 -24.69 8.32
N LYS A 792 22.74 -24.28 8.51
CA LYS A 792 23.08 -23.07 9.28
C LYS A 792 22.47 -21.84 8.66
N SER A 793 21.84 -20.99 9.47
CA SER A 793 21.17 -19.77 9.00
C SER A 793 21.83 -18.50 9.52
N GLU A 794 21.94 -18.35 10.82
CA GLU A 794 22.48 -17.15 11.47
C GLU A 794 23.31 -17.53 12.69
N THR A 795 24.23 -16.64 13.08
CA THR A 795 24.88 -16.70 14.39
C THR A 795 24.43 -15.51 15.24
N TRP A 796 24.20 -15.79 16.52
CA TRP A 796 23.80 -14.82 17.53
C TRP A 796 24.86 -14.80 18.61
N GLU A 797 25.39 -13.64 18.90
CA GLU A 797 26.47 -13.45 19.86
C GLU A 797 26.10 -12.38 20.88
N LYS A 798 26.22 -12.68 22.14
CA LYS A 798 25.95 -11.77 23.26
C LYS A 798 27.04 -11.87 24.30
N HIS A 799 27.43 -10.71 24.85
CA HIS A 799 28.36 -10.59 25.98
C HIS A 799 27.73 -9.67 27.04
N ALA A 800 27.25 -10.22 28.12
CA ALA A 800 26.74 -9.50 29.27
C ALA A 800 27.61 -9.85 30.54
N PRO A 801 27.61 -9.06 31.61
CA PRO A 801 28.53 -9.24 32.76
C PRO A 801 28.47 -10.63 33.40
N LEU A 802 27.28 -11.22 33.54
CA LEU A 802 27.10 -12.56 34.16
C LEU A 802 26.74 -13.64 33.14
N TYR A 803 26.55 -13.28 31.85
CA TYR A 803 26.05 -14.19 30.83
C TYR A 803 26.64 -13.87 29.47
N SER A 804 27.23 -14.83 28.83
CA SER A 804 27.56 -14.75 27.40
C SER A 804 26.97 -15.93 26.65
N GLU A 805 26.66 -15.73 25.39
CA GLU A 805 26.01 -16.73 24.55
C GLU A 805 26.50 -16.63 23.11
N TYR A 806 26.83 -17.78 22.55
CA TYR A 806 27.03 -17.97 21.13
C TYR A 806 26.01 -18.99 20.63
N ARG A 807 25.16 -18.59 19.70
CA ARG A 807 24.10 -19.45 19.15
C ARG A 807 24.25 -19.56 17.64
N GLN A 808 24.36 -20.77 17.12
CA GLN A 808 24.27 -21.06 15.70
C GLN A 808 22.84 -21.58 15.39
N THR A 809 22.06 -20.82 14.68
CA THR A 809 20.69 -21.25 14.33
C THR A 809 20.65 -22.04 13.03
N TYR A 810 19.66 -22.93 12.95
CA TYR A 810 19.24 -23.67 11.78
C TYR A 810 17.81 -23.26 11.47
N ASN A 811 17.53 -22.80 10.24
CA ASN A 811 16.21 -22.35 9.87
C ASN A 811 15.91 -22.72 8.41
N PRO A 812 14.77 -23.36 8.11
CA PRO A 812 14.39 -23.74 6.75
C PRO A 812 14.37 -22.57 5.76
N SER A 813 13.99 -21.34 6.22
CA SER A 813 13.89 -20.18 5.35
C SER A 813 15.21 -19.68 4.74
N SER A 814 16.34 -19.98 5.39
CA SER A 814 17.69 -19.61 4.95
C SER A 814 18.38 -20.69 4.12
N ASN A 815 17.74 -21.84 3.98
CA ASN A 815 18.27 -23.03 3.30
C ASN A 815 17.86 -23.10 1.83
N PRO A 816 18.49 -23.98 1.04
CA PRO A 816 18.07 -24.23 -0.31
C PRO A 816 16.58 -24.57 -0.40
N SER A 817 15.86 -23.86 -1.25
CA SER A 817 14.46 -24.14 -1.51
C SER A 817 14.11 -23.99 -2.97
N LEU A 818 13.15 -24.79 -3.42
CA LEU A 818 12.53 -24.70 -4.73
C LEU A 818 11.04 -24.46 -4.52
N ASN A 819 10.52 -23.40 -5.11
CA ASN A 819 9.13 -22.99 -5.01
C ASN A 819 8.48 -22.90 -6.39
N LEU A 820 7.40 -23.65 -6.60
CA LEU A 820 6.54 -23.52 -7.76
C LEU A 820 5.27 -22.77 -7.34
N SER A 821 4.98 -21.67 -7.99
CA SER A 821 3.74 -20.94 -7.73
C SER A 821 2.94 -20.71 -9.01
N VAL A 822 1.64 -20.84 -8.89
CA VAL A 822 0.68 -20.71 -9.99
C VAL A 822 -0.43 -19.76 -9.57
N THR A 823 -0.72 -18.80 -10.43
CA THR A 823 -1.84 -17.87 -10.24
C THR A 823 -2.79 -18.01 -11.42
N TYR A 824 -4.09 -18.12 -11.14
CA TYR A 824 -5.15 -18.07 -12.14
C TYR A 824 -6.10 -16.92 -11.82
N THR A 825 -6.37 -16.05 -12.78
CA THR A 825 -7.22 -14.88 -12.58
C THR A 825 -8.26 -14.79 -13.68
N VAL A 826 -9.53 -14.88 -13.31
CA VAL A 826 -10.66 -14.69 -14.22
C VAL A 826 -11.41 -13.41 -13.86
N GLY A 827 -11.60 -12.53 -14.85
CA GLY A 827 -12.38 -11.30 -14.70
C GLY A 827 -13.71 -11.42 -15.44
N TYR A 828 -14.73 -10.76 -14.92
CA TYR A 828 -16.08 -10.77 -15.48
C TYR A 828 -16.76 -9.40 -15.30
N GLY A 829 -17.84 -9.17 -16.07
CA GLY A 829 -18.61 -7.94 -15.98
C GLY A 829 -18.06 -6.80 -16.84
N LYS A 830 -18.50 -5.58 -16.56
CA LYS A 830 -18.20 -4.37 -17.34
C LYS A 830 -17.29 -3.43 -16.53
N LYS A 831 -16.16 -3.08 -17.12
CA LYS A 831 -15.24 -2.09 -16.56
C LYS A 831 -15.71 -0.68 -16.88
N ILE A 832 -15.53 0.26 -15.96
CA ILE A 832 -15.76 1.68 -16.23
C ILE A 832 -14.71 2.12 -17.25
N GLN A 833 -15.18 2.43 -18.46
CA GLN A 833 -14.36 3.15 -19.43
C GLN A 833 -14.43 4.64 -19.06
N ARG A 834 -13.51 5.11 -18.23
CA ARG A 834 -13.25 6.54 -18.20
C ARG A 834 -12.60 6.84 -19.54
N GLY A 835 -13.28 7.64 -20.39
CA GLY A 835 -12.67 8.24 -21.58
C GLY A 835 -11.31 8.79 -21.17
N ASN A 836 -10.34 8.76 -22.05
CA ASN A 836 -8.97 9.22 -21.80
C ASN A 836 -9.07 10.42 -20.87
N GLU A 837 -8.53 10.29 -19.62
CA GLU A 837 -8.35 11.47 -18.78
C GLU A 837 -7.61 12.44 -19.68
N VAL A 838 -8.31 13.48 -20.10
CA VAL A 838 -7.66 14.61 -20.79
C VAL A 838 -6.62 15.05 -19.76
N ARG A 839 -5.38 14.67 -20.00
CA ARG A 839 -4.27 15.22 -19.21
C ARG A 839 -4.50 16.71 -19.34
N GLY A 840 -4.68 17.42 -18.22
CA GLY A 840 -4.53 18.85 -18.22
C GLY A 840 -3.14 19.10 -18.81
N GLN A 841 -3.06 19.23 -20.10
CA GLN A 841 -1.89 19.74 -20.75
C GLN A 841 -1.79 21.16 -20.21
N ASP A 842 -0.76 21.41 -19.44
CA ASP A 842 -0.17 22.74 -19.50
C ASP A 842 -0.12 23.07 -21.01
N ALA A 843 -0.82 24.10 -21.41
CA ALA A 843 -1.01 24.45 -22.82
C ALA A 843 0.35 24.27 -23.52
N ALA A 844 0.38 23.46 -24.56
CA ALA A 844 1.58 23.34 -25.38
C ALA A 844 2.05 24.77 -25.71
N PRO A 845 3.34 25.07 -25.57
CA PRO A 845 3.82 26.42 -25.89
C PRO A 845 3.33 26.75 -27.27
N SER A 846 2.53 27.81 -27.36
CA SER A 846 1.93 28.27 -28.62
C SER A 846 3.06 28.55 -29.61
N ALA A 847 3.04 27.90 -30.73
CA ALA A 847 3.93 28.18 -31.85
C ALA A 847 3.52 29.47 -32.60
N ILE A 848 2.58 30.23 -32.06
CA ILE A 848 2.20 31.53 -32.59
C ILE A 848 3.30 32.53 -32.20
N ILE A 849 4.15 32.84 -33.16
CA ILE A 849 5.05 34.01 -33.09
C ILE A 849 4.14 35.23 -33.03
N LYS A 850 4.21 35.99 -31.94
CA LYS A 850 3.59 37.32 -31.80
C LYS A 850 4.44 38.35 -32.46
#